data_7bb88f49b3ee20d3ae540d6c11237b12
#
_entry.id   7bb88f49b3ee20d3ae540d6c11237b12
#
_cell.length_a   1.000
_cell.length_b   1.000
_cell.length_c   1.000
_cell.angle_alpha   90.00
_cell.angle_beta   90.00
_cell.angle_gamma   90.00
#
_symmetry.space_group_name_H-M   'P 1'
#
loop_
_entity.id
_entity.type
_entity.pdbx_description
1 polymer ?
#
loop_
_entity_poly.entity_id
_entity_poly.type
_entity_poly.pdbx_seq_one_letter_code
_entity_poly.pdbx_strand_id
1 'polypeptide(L)'
;MLPNIMTIRNRIRASVLVGITYSFSVVASDAADPYLWLEEIEGDRALAWTEEQSERTAARLAADPRFDQLKADYLASYQSEGRLPEMYTLTQADGFVYRIAQGPDHPRGLLQRTKPASFGAGEAAWETLVDIDALAEAEGHNWYVDAPMIRFSPDGAKALIPLSDGGSDAVSMREFDLAAKKFVSDGFRTPLARQMIAWVDENTLAISIVLEPDEATTSGYPRILRQWHRGTDVSEAEVLHSIPSDHVMLAPFLAQTNTQRDMLALAARSFTDLTVLRVSSGQPPENLPLPVDIVTAFWGLRGIGDELLLRLNTDFDADGKVFSAGSIIAANLPRILAGDVDGDTYRTVFTPNASEALPLSSPPTILDTSAYFVVLDNVVSTLKRARRGADGQWQVDNVDVPAGRQGGTLTLLTSIDPSADSTLLKFENFTTAPTMFALSQAGKLAKVQEAEATVDLAPYETRQFFIETPDGARVPYFIVGKKGKWDADTPTLMYGYGAFGIPMLASFEVPYIGPMHQIWLERGGRFVLPNVRGGGEYGPAWHNAARGATRQIVYDDFAAVAEDLIARGLSRAGRIGFVGGSNGGLTAGVLATQRPDLFGASISLVPLLDMARFHKLLAGASWMSEYGNPEIPTEAEPLLRYSPYQNIEPDGDYPEMLLMTSTRDDRVHPGHARKMAARLMAQGHPALFYEAREGGHGMAVNDEGRAFNSALQTVYLLQKLMDGFDPRTPAN
;
A
#
# COMPACT_ATOMS: atom_id res chain seq x y z
N MET A 1 63.30 -33.23 -35.98
CA MET A 1 62.64 -33.50 -37.26
C MET A 1 61.21 -32.98 -37.24
N LEU A 2 61.01 -31.89 -37.91
CA LEU A 2 59.69 -31.45 -38.37
C LEU A 2 59.24 -32.32 -39.56
N PRO A 3 57.96 -32.53 -39.83
CA PRO A 3 57.26 -31.63 -40.74
C PRO A 3 55.78 -31.46 -40.47
N ASN A 4 55.35 -30.32 -40.82
CA ASN A 4 54.43 -29.77 -41.84
C ASN A 4 53.06 -29.34 -41.37
N ILE A 5 52.93 -28.05 -41.51
CA ILE A 5 51.76 -27.19 -41.47
C ILE A 5 50.79 -27.50 -42.63
N MET A 6 49.49 -27.64 -42.38
CA MET A 6 48.52 -27.61 -43.43
C MET A 6 47.42 -26.52 -43.05
N THR A 7 47.43 -25.50 -43.84
CA THR A 7 46.62 -24.30 -43.80
C THR A 7 45.15 -24.60 -44.17
N ILE A 8 44.19 -24.29 -43.30
CA ILE A 8 42.76 -24.23 -43.67
C ILE A 8 42.33 -22.76 -43.68
N ARG A 9 41.98 -22.24 -44.83
CA ARG A 9 41.40 -20.94 -45.07
C ARG A 9 39.96 -20.91 -44.59
N ASN A 10 39.68 -20.15 -43.56
CA ASN A 10 38.31 -19.79 -43.18
C ASN A 10 37.80 -18.64 -44.07
N ARG A 11 36.70 -18.88 -44.77
CA ARG A 11 35.89 -17.87 -45.46
C ARG A 11 35.06 -17.15 -44.43
N ILE A 12 35.37 -15.90 -44.18
CA ILE A 12 34.52 -14.95 -43.43
C ILE A 12 33.40 -14.54 -44.38
N ARG A 13 32.16 -14.93 -44.05
CA ARG A 13 30.96 -14.31 -44.63
C ARG A 13 30.65 -13.04 -43.84
N ALA A 14 30.80 -11.90 -44.46
CA ALA A 14 30.31 -10.62 -43.94
C ALA A 14 28.76 -10.62 -43.98
N SER A 15 28.13 -10.71 -42.83
CA SER A 15 26.71 -10.41 -42.70
C SER A 15 26.56 -8.88 -42.57
N VAL A 16 25.94 -8.28 -43.55
CA VAL A 16 25.52 -6.86 -43.53
C VAL A 16 24.39 -6.76 -42.53
N LEU A 17 24.63 -6.16 -41.38
CA LEU A 17 23.55 -5.67 -40.48
C LEU A 17 22.93 -4.43 -41.15
N VAL A 18 21.73 -4.58 -41.68
CA VAL A 18 20.86 -3.46 -42.00
C VAL A 18 20.26 -2.96 -40.68
N GLY A 19 20.84 -1.90 -40.16
CA GLY A 19 20.25 -1.18 -39.03
C GLY A 19 19.00 -0.45 -39.49
N ILE A 20 17.84 -0.98 -39.20
CA ILE A 20 16.58 -0.24 -39.30
C ILE A 20 16.50 0.66 -38.07
N THR A 21 16.87 1.93 -38.25
CA THR A 21 16.59 2.98 -37.27
C THR A 21 15.10 3.30 -37.32
N TYR A 22 14.32 2.73 -36.42
CA TYR A 22 12.98 3.24 -36.13
C TYR A 22 13.14 4.56 -35.39
N SER A 23 12.92 5.67 -36.15
CA SER A 23 12.69 6.96 -35.51
C SER A 23 11.30 6.95 -34.92
N PHE A 24 11.19 6.64 -33.62
CA PHE A 24 9.97 6.86 -32.87
C PHE A 24 9.75 8.37 -32.72
N SER A 25 8.79 8.91 -33.46
CA SER A 25 8.25 10.23 -33.18
C SER A 25 7.40 10.16 -31.92
N VAL A 26 8.05 10.30 -30.74
CA VAL A 26 7.38 10.32 -29.46
C VAL A 26 6.84 11.71 -29.18
N VAL A 27 5.69 12.03 -29.72
CA VAL A 27 4.69 12.91 -29.12
C VAL A 27 3.34 12.32 -29.50
N ALA A 28 2.78 11.43 -28.70
CA ALA A 28 1.36 11.12 -28.80
C ALA A 28 0.58 12.37 -28.39
N SER A 29 0.10 13.14 -29.36
CA SER A 29 -0.78 14.27 -29.08
C SER A 29 -2.09 13.74 -28.51
N ASP A 30 -2.64 14.39 -27.49
CA ASP A 30 -3.96 14.10 -26.91
C ASP A 30 -5.08 14.00 -27.98
N ALA A 31 -4.87 14.57 -29.13
CA ALA A 31 -5.80 14.55 -30.30
C ALA A 31 -5.92 13.16 -30.98
N ALA A 32 -5.11 12.16 -30.62
CA ALA A 32 -5.07 10.84 -31.25
C ALA A 32 -5.71 9.70 -30.45
N ASP A 33 -6.02 9.88 -29.14
CA ASP A 33 -6.64 8.83 -28.32
C ASP A 33 -8.17 8.89 -28.44
N PRO A 34 -8.82 7.89 -29.08
CA PRO A 34 -10.27 7.90 -29.30
C PRO A 34 -11.09 7.63 -28.03
N TYR A 35 -10.42 7.31 -26.89
CA TYR A 35 -11.06 6.91 -25.64
C TYR A 35 -10.93 7.95 -24.53
N LEU A 36 -10.46 9.19 -24.82
CA LEU A 36 -10.34 10.27 -23.82
C LEU A 36 -11.65 10.59 -23.09
N TRP A 37 -12.78 10.41 -23.76
CA TRP A 37 -14.10 10.59 -23.14
C TRP A 37 -14.38 9.65 -21.95
N LEU A 38 -13.64 8.54 -21.81
CA LEU A 38 -13.71 7.64 -20.66
C LEU A 38 -12.94 8.16 -19.44
N GLU A 39 -12.20 9.26 -19.57
CA GLU A 39 -11.60 9.99 -18.46
C GLU A 39 -12.61 10.92 -17.76
N GLU A 40 -13.80 11.14 -18.34
CA GLU A 40 -14.88 11.86 -17.66
C GLU A 40 -15.51 10.97 -16.59
N ILE A 41 -15.10 11.17 -15.31
CA ILE A 41 -15.52 10.29 -14.21
C ILE A 41 -17.04 10.24 -14.09
N GLU A 42 -17.71 11.40 -14.09
CA GLU A 42 -19.15 11.56 -13.94
C GLU A 42 -19.87 11.87 -15.26
N GLY A 43 -19.19 11.72 -16.40
CA GLY A 43 -19.77 12.00 -17.72
C GLY A 43 -20.84 10.96 -18.07
N ASP A 44 -22.04 11.38 -18.49
CA ASP A 44 -23.17 10.50 -18.79
C ASP A 44 -22.81 9.35 -19.76
N ARG A 45 -22.03 9.68 -20.82
CA ARG A 45 -21.60 8.68 -21.81
C ARG A 45 -20.65 7.64 -21.19
N ALA A 46 -19.72 8.10 -20.36
CA ALA A 46 -18.75 7.22 -19.70
C ALA A 46 -19.46 6.31 -18.70
N LEU A 47 -20.35 6.87 -17.87
CA LEU A 47 -21.13 6.12 -16.90
C LEU A 47 -22.06 5.10 -17.57
N ALA A 48 -22.74 5.44 -18.66
CA ALA A 48 -23.58 4.49 -19.38
C ALA A 48 -22.77 3.32 -19.95
N TRP A 49 -21.57 3.60 -20.50
CA TRP A 49 -20.67 2.54 -21.00
C TRP A 49 -20.17 1.65 -19.87
N THR A 50 -19.75 2.24 -18.73
CA THR A 50 -19.25 1.46 -17.59
C THR A 50 -20.34 0.57 -16.99
N GLU A 51 -21.58 1.06 -16.93
CA GLU A 51 -22.73 0.30 -16.46
C GLU A 51 -23.00 -0.91 -17.37
N GLU A 52 -23.11 -0.70 -18.68
CA GLU A 52 -23.30 -1.76 -19.67
C GLU A 52 -22.22 -2.86 -19.56
N GLN A 53 -20.94 -2.48 -19.50
CA GLN A 53 -19.86 -3.45 -19.43
C GLN A 53 -19.82 -4.17 -18.07
N SER A 54 -20.09 -3.45 -16.97
CA SER A 54 -20.13 -4.03 -15.62
C SER A 54 -21.28 -5.03 -15.46
N GLU A 55 -22.47 -4.69 -15.95
CA GLU A 55 -23.62 -5.60 -15.95
C GLU A 55 -23.34 -6.86 -16.77
N ARG A 56 -22.75 -6.71 -17.96
CA ARG A 56 -22.35 -7.83 -18.82
C ARG A 56 -21.35 -8.75 -18.14
N THR A 57 -20.32 -8.17 -17.50
CA THR A 57 -19.29 -8.94 -16.79
C THR A 57 -19.86 -9.64 -15.57
N ALA A 58 -20.63 -8.91 -14.74
CA ALA A 58 -21.29 -9.48 -13.55
C ALA A 58 -22.25 -10.60 -13.92
N ALA A 59 -23.13 -10.39 -14.93
CA ALA A 59 -24.06 -11.40 -15.37
C ALA A 59 -23.35 -12.66 -15.90
N ARG A 60 -22.27 -12.50 -16.67
CA ARG A 60 -21.49 -13.64 -17.18
C ARG A 60 -20.85 -14.45 -16.05
N LEU A 61 -20.18 -13.78 -15.11
CA LEU A 61 -19.45 -14.48 -14.05
C LEU A 61 -20.40 -15.01 -12.97
N ALA A 62 -21.49 -14.28 -12.63
CA ALA A 62 -22.49 -14.73 -11.68
C ALA A 62 -23.38 -15.86 -12.21
N ALA A 63 -23.42 -16.11 -13.52
CA ALA A 63 -24.10 -17.30 -14.10
C ALA A 63 -23.35 -18.61 -13.81
N ASP A 64 -22.10 -18.56 -13.36
CA ASP A 64 -21.36 -19.77 -12.95
C ASP A 64 -22.00 -20.36 -11.70
N PRO A 65 -22.32 -21.66 -11.68
CA PRO A 65 -23.03 -22.31 -10.56
C PRO A 65 -22.26 -22.27 -9.23
N ARG A 66 -20.97 -21.94 -9.26
CA ARG A 66 -20.12 -21.78 -8.05
C ARG A 66 -20.20 -20.38 -7.44
N PHE A 67 -20.75 -19.38 -8.14
CA PHE A 67 -20.69 -17.98 -7.75
C PHE A 67 -21.33 -17.71 -6.38
N ASP A 68 -22.57 -18.18 -6.18
CA ASP A 68 -23.29 -17.92 -4.93
C ASP A 68 -22.61 -18.58 -3.73
N GLN A 69 -22.09 -19.80 -3.90
CA GLN A 69 -21.33 -20.45 -2.83
C GLN A 69 -20.02 -19.72 -2.54
N LEU A 70 -19.27 -19.27 -3.57
CA LEU A 70 -18.06 -18.49 -3.38
C LEU A 70 -18.34 -17.18 -2.66
N LYS A 71 -19.40 -16.45 -3.06
CA LYS A 71 -19.80 -15.23 -2.37
C LYS A 71 -20.11 -15.50 -0.90
N ALA A 72 -20.83 -16.59 -0.61
CA ALA A 72 -21.13 -16.99 0.77
C ALA A 72 -19.87 -17.36 1.57
N ASP A 73 -18.92 -18.10 0.96
CA ASP A 73 -17.65 -18.48 1.58
C ASP A 73 -16.81 -17.23 1.95
N TYR A 74 -16.73 -16.25 1.03
CA TYR A 74 -16.05 -14.98 1.31
C TYR A 74 -16.76 -14.17 2.40
N LEU A 75 -18.08 -14.07 2.33
CA LEU A 75 -18.85 -13.35 3.34
C LEU A 75 -18.66 -13.98 4.72
N ALA A 76 -18.70 -15.30 4.83
CA ALA A 76 -18.43 -16.01 6.07
C ALA A 76 -17.00 -15.74 6.59
N SER A 77 -16.01 -15.63 5.71
CA SER A 77 -14.65 -15.26 6.10
C SER A 77 -14.55 -13.83 6.62
N TYR A 78 -15.18 -12.87 5.94
CA TYR A 78 -15.16 -11.47 6.36
C TYR A 78 -15.95 -11.21 7.64
N GLN A 79 -17.02 -11.96 7.89
CA GLN A 79 -17.92 -11.79 9.04
C GLN A 79 -17.69 -12.82 10.16
N SER A 80 -16.60 -13.60 10.09
CA SER A 80 -16.27 -14.56 11.15
C SER A 80 -16.14 -13.87 12.51
N GLU A 81 -16.87 -14.34 13.52
CA GLU A 81 -16.79 -13.84 14.90
C GLU A 81 -15.38 -13.96 15.50
N GLY A 82 -14.62 -14.96 15.04
CA GLY A 82 -13.23 -15.17 15.43
C GLY A 82 -12.20 -14.31 14.69
N ARG A 83 -12.63 -13.49 13.71
CA ARG A 83 -11.72 -12.64 12.94
C ARG A 83 -11.09 -11.57 13.83
N LEU A 84 -9.77 -11.41 13.72
CA LEU A 84 -9.10 -10.30 14.39
C LEU A 84 -9.31 -8.99 13.62
N PRO A 85 -9.42 -7.85 14.33
CA PRO A 85 -9.42 -6.55 13.67
C PRO A 85 -8.15 -6.37 12.84
N GLU A 86 -8.28 -5.74 11.69
CA GLU A 86 -7.12 -5.34 10.89
C GLU A 86 -6.26 -4.33 11.69
N MET A 87 -4.94 -4.51 11.68
CA MET A 87 -4.06 -3.63 12.46
C MET A 87 -4.16 -2.15 12.06
N TYR A 88 -4.40 -1.88 10.78
CA TYR A 88 -4.60 -0.51 10.30
C TYR A 88 -5.96 0.09 10.71
N THR A 89 -6.93 -0.73 11.15
CA THR A 89 -8.21 -0.24 11.69
C THR A 89 -8.18 -0.01 13.19
N LEU A 90 -7.06 -0.31 13.84
CA LEU A 90 -6.86 -0.12 15.27
C LEU A 90 -6.03 1.14 15.53
N THR A 91 -6.38 1.85 16.59
CA THR A 91 -5.58 2.96 17.12
C THR A 91 -5.52 2.85 18.63
N GLN A 92 -4.31 2.97 19.21
CA GLN A 92 -4.13 3.06 20.65
C GLN A 92 -3.88 4.51 21.04
N ALA A 93 -4.78 5.09 21.80
CA ALA A 93 -4.70 6.46 22.28
C ALA A 93 -5.45 6.61 23.62
N ASP A 94 -5.06 7.58 24.42
CA ASP A 94 -5.75 7.97 25.65
C ASP A 94 -6.07 6.77 26.58
N GLY A 95 -5.16 5.81 26.64
CA GLY A 95 -5.33 4.58 27.44
C GLY A 95 -6.48 3.68 26.97
N PHE A 96 -6.89 3.76 25.70
CA PHE A 96 -7.86 2.89 25.04
C PHE A 96 -7.31 2.35 23.71
N VAL A 97 -7.89 1.22 23.30
CA VAL A 97 -7.79 0.71 21.92
C VAL A 97 -9.12 1.01 21.22
N TYR A 98 -9.04 1.64 20.06
CA TYR A 98 -10.20 2.01 19.22
C TYR A 98 -10.24 1.09 18.00
N ARG A 99 -11.44 0.80 17.49
CA ARG A 99 -11.66 0.05 16.26
C ARG A 99 -12.88 0.54 15.49
N ILE A 100 -12.93 0.25 14.21
CA ILE A 100 -14.17 0.20 13.42
C ILE A 100 -14.60 -1.26 13.32
N ALA A 101 -15.81 -1.57 13.79
CA ALA A 101 -16.38 -2.91 13.72
C ALA A 101 -17.52 -2.94 12.71
N GLN A 102 -17.34 -3.62 11.58
CA GLN A 102 -18.38 -3.87 10.57
C GLN A 102 -19.04 -5.22 10.80
N GLY A 103 -20.28 -5.38 10.35
CA GLY A 103 -21.04 -6.61 10.43
C GLY A 103 -22.38 -6.48 9.70
N PRO A 104 -23.21 -7.55 9.69
CA PRO A 104 -24.47 -7.56 8.95
C PRO A 104 -25.44 -6.44 9.35
N ASP A 105 -25.52 -6.13 10.66
CA ASP A 105 -26.40 -5.12 11.20
C ASP A 105 -25.83 -3.69 11.11
N HIS A 106 -24.53 -3.57 10.94
CA HIS A 106 -23.81 -2.30 10.84
C HIS A 106 -22.78 -2.35 9.69
N PRO A 107 -23.23 -2.34 8.42
CA PRO A 107 -22.36 -2.48 7.26
C PRO A 107 -21.37 -1.30 7.08
N ARG A 108 -21.68 -0.10 7.58
CA ARG A 108 -20.75 1.03 7.61
C ARG A 108 -19.84 1.00 8.85
N GLY A 109 -20.27 0.32 9.90
CA GLY A 109 -19.53 0.02 11.11
C GLY A 109 -19.86 0.86 12.31
N LEU A 110 -19.33 0.38 13.44
CA LEU A 110 -19.38 1.05 14.73
C LEU A 110 -17.97 1.52 15.10
N LEU A 111 -17.80 2.81 15.42
CA LEU A 111 -16.59 3.25 16.11
C LEU A 111 -16.70 2.83 17.58
N GLN A 112 -15.79 1.99 18.02
CA GLN A 112 -15.79 1.40 19.37
C GLN A 112 -14.43 1.57 20.04
N ARG A 113 -14.44 1.55 21.38
CA ARG A 113 -13.21 1.51 22.19
C ARG A 113 -13.30 0.49 23.32
N THR A 114 -12.14 0.01 23.78
CA THR A 114 -12.01 -0.83 24.97
C THR A 114 -10.70 -0.55 25.70
N LYS A 115 -10.57 -0.99 26.97
CA LYS A 115 -9.31 -0.88 27.71
C LYS A 115 -8.30 -1.91 27.17
N PRO A 116 -7.01 -1.56 27.02
CA PRO A 116 -5.98 -2.49 26.56
C PRO A 116 -5.90 -3.78 27.43
N ALA A 117 -6.05 -3.63 28.75
CA ALA A 117 -6.03 -4.78 29.67
C ALA A 117 -7.19 -5.75 29.42
N SER A 118 -8.41 -5.26 29.16
CA SER A 118 -9.57 -6.10 28.82
C SER A 118 -9.41 -6.75 27.45
N PHE A 119 -8.87 -6.01 26.49
CA PHE A 119 -8.54 -6.56 25.19
C PHE A 119 -7.46 -7.64 25.32
N GLY A 120 -6.41 -7.37 26.11
CA GLY A 120 -5.32 -8.30 26.39
C GLY A 120 -5.73 -9.58 27.16
N ALA A 121 -6.83 -9.56 27.88
CA ALA A 121 -7.40 -10.72 28.56
C ALA A 121 -8.36 -11.54 27.69
N GLY A 122 -8.66 -11.10 26.46
CA GLY A 122 -9.69 -11.72 25.62
C GLY A 122 -11.13 -11.46 26.11
N GLU A 123 -11.30 -10.56 27.08
CA GLU A 123 -12.58 -10.19 27.70
C GLU A 123 -13.03 -8.77 27.29
N ALA A 124 -12.74 -8.37 26.05
CA ALA A 124 -12.97 -7.01 25.60
C ALA A 124 -14.46 -6.65 25.58
N ALA A 125 -14.89 -5.88 26.58
CA ALA A 125 -16.16 -5.15 26.50
C ALA A 125 -15.97 -3.90 25.64
N TRP A 126 -16.46 -3.96 24.41
CA TRP A 126 -16.39 -2.83 23.47
C TRP A 126 -17.51 -1.82 23.74
N GLU A 127 -17.13 -0.58 23.98
CA GLU A 127 -18.03 0.55 24.15
C GLU A 127 -18.23 1.24 22.80
N THR A 128 -19.47 1.30 22.30
CA THR A 128 -19.79 2.03 21.08
C THR A 128 -19.81 3.54 21.34
N LEU A 129 -19.08 4.28 20.51
CA LEU A 129 -18.99 5.74 20.50
C LEU A 129 -19.84 6.34 19.40
N VAL A 130 -19.75 5.80 18.17
CA VAL A 130 -20.52 6.27 17.01
C VAL A 130 -21.08 5.06 16.27
N ASP A 131 -22.36 5.08 15.99
CA ASP A 131 -23.03 4.24 15.01
C ASP A 131 -23.01 4.99 13.67
N ILE A 132 -22.18 4.49 12.72
CA ILE A 132 -21.95 5.17 11.45
C ILE A 132 -23.13 4.98 10.52
N ASP A 133 -23.86 3.86 10.61
CA ASP A 133 -25.08 3.60 9.83
C ASP A 133 -26.19 4.57 10.25
N ALA A 134 -26.42 4.72 11.55
CA ALA A 134 -27.39 5.67 12.07
C ALA A 134 -27.04 7.13 11.73
N LEU A 135 -25.74 7.50 11.75
CA LEU A 135 -25.28 8.83 11.35
C LEU A 135 -25.52 9.08 9.85
N ALA A 136 -25.20 8.11 9.01
CA ALA A 136 -25.38 8.17 7.56
C ALA A 136 -26.87 8.34 7.19
N GLU A 137 -27.75 7.58 7.84
CA GLU A 137 -29.20 7.68 7.64
C GLU A 137 -29.74 9.05 8.08
N ALA A 138 -29.33 9.51 9.26
CA ALA A 138 -29.79 10.80 9.81
C ALA A 138 -29.38 12.00 8.95
N GLU A 139 -28.25 11.95 8.29
CA GLU A 139 -27.71 13.05 7.48
C GLU A 139 -27.97 12.89 5.97
N GLY A 140 -28.42 11.73 5.52
CA GLY A 140 -28.63 11.43 4.09
C GLY A 140 -27.31 11.36 3.29
N HIS A 141 -26.21 10.97 3.94
CA HIS A 141 -24.88 10.82 3.35
C HIS A 141 -24.41 9.37 3.43
N ASN A 142 -23.45 9.02 2.59
CA ASN A 142 -22.87 7.69 2.57
C ASN A 142 -21.57 7.61 3.40
N TRP A 143 -21.68 7.91 4.70
CA TRP A 143 -20.52 8.03 5.59
C TRP A 143 -19.82 6.70 5.89
N TYR A 144 -18.49 6.76 5.87
CA TYR A 144 -17.56 5.75 6.38
C TYR A 144 -16.49 6.43 7.21
N VAL A 145 -15.82 5.70 8.11
CA VAL A 145 -14.74 6.26 8.94
C VAL A 145 -13.42 5.59 8.56
N ASP A 146 -12.43 6.43 8.24
CA ASP A 146 -11.04 5.99 8.08
C ASP A 146 -10.35 6.05 9.46
N ALA A 147 -10.29 4.91 10.15
CA ALA A 147 -9.77 4.83 11.52
C ALA A 147 -8.32 5.35 11.69
N PRO A 148 -7.38 5.07 10.77
CA PRO A 148 -6.02 5.64 10.82
C PRO A 148 -5.95 7.16 10.79
N MET A 149 -6.98 7.81 10.26
CA MET A 149 -7.05 9.27 10.16
C MET A 149 -7.66 9.95 11.40
N ILE A 150 -8.11 9.21 12.41
CA ILE A 150 -8.60 9.79 13.67
C ILE A 150 -7.46 10.55 14.36
N ARG A 151 -7.71 11.79 14.80
CA ARG A 151 -6.73 12.63 15.48
C ARG A 151 -7.22 13.01 16.86
N PHE A 152 -6.54 12.54 17.91
CA PHE A 152 -6.87 12.79 19.30
C PHE A 152 -6.30 14.12 19.76
N SER A 153 -7.07 14.87 20.59
CA SER A 153 -6.60 16.10 21.23
C SER A 153 -5.46 15.80 22.21
N PRO A 154 -4.60 16.79 22.53
CA PRO A 154 -3.45 16.59 23.41
C PRO A 154 -3.81 16.09 24.81
N ASP A 155 -4.98 16.48 25.32
CA ASP A 155 -5.49 16.06 26.63
C ASP A 155 -6.26 14.72 26.58
N GLY A 156 -6.41 14.13 25.39
CA GLY A 156 -7.16 12.88 25.17
C GLY A 156 -8.68 12.99 25.39
N ALA A 157 -9.21 14.20 25.61
CA ALA A 157 -10.64 14.38 25.88
C ALA A 157 -11.51 14.33 24.63
N LYS A 158 -10.93 14.65 23.48
CA LYS A 158 -11.64 14.79 22.20
C LYS A 158 -10.90 14.08 21.06
N ALA A 159 -11.61 13.84 19.97
CA ALA A 159 -11.04 13.35 18.73
C ALA A 159 -11.65 14.05 17.51
N LEU A 160 -10.88 14.23 16.45
CA LEU A 160 -11.40 14.54 15.12
C LEU A 160 -11.66 13.22 14.40
N ILE A 161 -12.93 12.97 14.05
CA ILE A 161 -13.36 11.77 13.35
C ILE A 161 -13.47 12.09 11.86
N PRO A 162 -12.72 11.38 10.99
CA PRO A 162 -12.78 11.54 9.54
C PRO A 162 -14.00 10.81 8.97
N LEU A 163 -14.90 11.51 8.34
CA LEU A 163 -16.06 10.97 7.65
C LEU A 163 -15.83 11.08 6.13
N SER A 164 -15.64 9.94 5.48
CA SER A 164 -15.50 9.80 4.02
C SER A 164 -16.86 9.51 3.40
N ASP A 165 -17.18 10.11 2.26
CA ASP A 165 -18.40 9.82 1.49
C ASP A 165 -18.10 8.76 0.42
N GLY A 166 -18.70 7.57 0.58
CA GLY A 166 -18.53 6.44 -0.35
C GLY A 166 -17.14 5.83 -0.39
N GLY A 167 -16.26 6.10 0.59
CA GLY A 167 -14.93 5.52 0.71
C GLY A 167 -13.83 6.25 -0.07
N SER A 168 -14.06 7.52 -0.49
CA SER A 168 -13.03 8.37 -1.11
C SER A 168 -11.93 8.78 -0.12
N ASP A 169 -10.75 9.22 -0.62
CA ASP A 169 -9.67 9.77 0.23
C ASP A 169 -10.04 11.15 0.82
N ALA A 170 -11.01 11.86 0.23
CA ALA A 170 -11.55 13.10 0.78
C ALA A 170 -12.40 12.82 2.02
N VAL A 171 -12.22 13.59 3.08
CA VAL A 171 -12.91 13.42 4.35
C VAL A 171 -13.47 14.77 4.89
N SER A 172 -14.53 14.67 5.70
CA SER A 172 -14.96 15.74 6.60
C SER A 172 -14.50 15.40 8.02
N MET A 173 -13.62 16.20 8.59
CA MET A 173 -13.19 16.02 9.99
C MET A 173 -14.18 16.65 10.92
N ARG A 174 -14.61 15.91 11.94
CA ARG A 174 -15.59 16.42 12.95
C ARG A 174 -15.12 16.14 14.36
N GLU A 175 -15.18 17.17 15.19
CA GLU A 175 -14.81 17.06 16.59
C GLU A 175 -15.85 16.27 17.38
N PHE A 176 -15.38 15.31 18.17
CA PHE A 176 -16.16 14.40 18.99
C PHE A 176 -15.66 14.41 20.43
N ASP A 177 -16.57 14.57 21.39
CA ASP A 177 -16.29 14.48 22.81
C ASP A 177 -16.34 13.01 23.24
N LEU A 178 -15.20 12.47 23.66
CA LEU A 178 -15.05 11.05 24.01
C LEU A 178 -15.74 10.65 25.32
N ALA A 179 -15.93 11.60 26.24
CA ALA A 179 -16.65 11.37 27.51
C ALA A 179 -18.16 11.50 27.33
N ALA A 180 -18.62 12.55 26.63
CA ALA A 180 -20.01 12.77 26.34
C ALA A 180 -20.57 11.87 25.24
N LYS A 181 -19.70 11.21 24.46
CA LYS A 181 -19.99 10.33 23.30
C LYS A 181 -20.89 11.01 22.27
N LYS A 182 -20.51 12.22 21.87
CA LYS A 182 -21.25 12.98 20.87
C LYS A 182 -20.37 13.95 20.10
N PHE A 183 -20.78 14.28 18.90
CA PHE A 183 -20.17 15.37 18.14
C PHE A 183 -20.38 16.70 18.85
N VAL A 184 -19.32 17.52 18.86
CA VAL A 184 -19.35 18.85 19.47
C VAL A 184 -20.03 19.81 18.50
N SER A 185 -21.15 20.44 18.92
CA SER A 185 -21.98 21.27 18.04
C SER A 185 -21.29 22.52 17.50
N ASP A 186 -20.42 23.12 18.33
CA ASP A 186 -19.60 24.30 18.03
C ASP A 186 -18.08 23.94 17.93
N GLY A 187 -17.80 22.67 17.74
CA GLY A 187 -16.46 22.12 17.58
C GLY A 187 -15.87 22.31 16.17
N PHE A 188 -14.66 21.88 16.00
CA PHE A 188 -14.03 21.87 14.68
C PHE A 188 -14.80 20.96 13.70
N ARG A 189 -15.10 21.51 12.54
CA ARG A 189 -15.76 20.79 11.45
C ARG A 189 -15.27 21.32 10.10
N THR A 190 -14.75 20.43 9.26
CA THR A 190 -14.30 20.78 7.90
C THR A 190 -15.33 20.37 6.85
N PRO A 191 -15.35 21.02 5.67
CA PRO A 191 -16.02 20.47 4.50
C PRO A 191 -15.38 19.16 4.06
N LEU A 192 -16.06 18.42 3.16
CA LEU A 192 -15.49 17.23 2.51
C LEU A 192 -14.39 17.68 1.55
N ALA A 193 -13.14 17.35 1.89
CA ALA A 193 -11.95 17.77 1.14
C ALA A 193 -10.76 16.85 1.43
N ARG A 194 -9.74 16.87 0.56
CA ARG A 194 -8.43 16.34 0.90
C ARG A 194 -7.75 17.27 1.89
N GLN A 195 -7.31 16.72 2.99
CA GLN A 195 -6.75 17.48 4.09
C GLN A 195 -5.77 16.69 4.94
N MET A 196 -4.85 17.41 5.58
CA MET A 196 -3.93 16.91 6.59
C MET A 196 -4.05 17.81 7.82
N ILE A 197 -4.15 17.22 9.01
CA ILE A 197 -4.47 17.96 10.23
C ILE A 197 -3.70 17.44 11.44
N ALA A 198 -3.28 18.36 12.30
CA ALA A 198 -2.65 18.07 13.58
C ALA A 198 -3.15 19.02 14.66
N TRP A 199 -3.34 18.51 15.88
CA TRP A 199 -3.63 19.35 17.04
C TRP A 199 -2.36 20.08 17.49
N VAL A 200 -2.44 21.41 17.58
CA VAL A 200 -1.40 22.25 18.22
C VAL A 200 -1.64 22.25 19.73
N ASP A 201 -2.83 22.63 20.13
CA ASP A 201 -3.36 22.58 21.51
C ASP A 201 -4.87 22.29 21.47
N GLU A 202 -5.58 22.32 22.60
CA GLU A 202 -7.02 22.00 22.73
C GLU A 202 -7.94 22.95 21.96
N ASN A 203 -7.43 24.13 21.55
CA ASN A 203 -8.21 25.18 20.88
C ASN A 203 -7.64 25.59 19.52
N THR A 204 -6.55 24.92 19.08
CA THR A 204 -5.82 25.30 17.88
C THR A 204 -5.44 24.06 17.07
N LEU A 205 -5.76 24.08 15.78
CA LEU A 205 -5.35 23.08 14.80
C LEU A 205 -4.35 23.68 13.80
N ALA A 206 -3.36 22.90 13.39
CA ALA A 206 -2.63 23.11 12.15
C ALA A 206 -3.29 22.26 11.06
N ILE A 207 -3.69 22.89 9.96
CA ILE A 207 -4.43 22.24 8.89
C ILE A 207 -3.91 22.66 7.51
N SER A 208 -3.71 21.67 6.65
CA SER A 208 -3.61 21.86 5.21
C SER A 208 -4.86 21.23 4.58
N ILE A 209 -5.65 22.00 3.88
CA ILE A 209 -6.94 21.61 3.30
C ILE A 209 -7.12 22.28 1.94
N VAL A 210 -7.76 21.58 1.00
CA VAL A 210 -8.16 22.12 -0.29
C VAL A 210 -9.58 22.69 -0.14
N LEU A 211 -9.70 24.00 0.00
CA LEU A 211 -10.98 24.72 0.05
C LEU A 211 -11.41 25.19 -1.36
N GLU A 212 -10.45 25.63 -2.17
CA GLU A 212 -10.65 26.07 -3.54
C GLU A 212 -9.69 25.31 -4.49
N PRO A 213 -10.04 25.14 -5.77
CA PRO A 213 -9.22 24.35 -6.71
C PRO A 213 -7.75 24.80 -6.84
N ASP A 214 -7.46 26.09 -6.71
CA ASP A 214 -6.12 26.65 -6.78
C ASP A 214 -5.29 26.46 -5.51
N GLU A 215 -5.90 25.95 -4.44
CA GLU A 215 -5.22 25.55 -3.22
C GLU A 215 -4.70 24.11 -3.25
N ALA A 216 -5.02 23.37 -4.31
CA ALA A 216 -4.47 22.05 -4.56
C ALA A 216 -3.12 22.12 -5.29
N THR A 217 -2.30 21.10 -5.09
CA THR A 217 -1.19 20.78 -5.98
C THR A 217 -1.72 20.12 -7.27
N THR A 218 -0.84 19.93 -8.25
CA THR A 218 -1.16 19.18 -9.47
C THR A 218 -1.60 17.74 -9.21
N SER A 219 -1.27 17.21 -8.02
CA SER A 219 -1.68 15.87 -7.55
C SER A 219 -2.99 15.88 -6.75
N GLY A 220 -3.64 17.04 -6.58
CA GLY A 220 -4.86 17.20 -5.82
C GLY A 220 -4.69 17.21 -4.29
N TYR A 221 -3.45 17.23 -3.78
CA TYR A 221 -3.18 17.37 -2.34
C TYR A 221 -3.10 18.83 -1.90
N PRO A 222 -3.32 19.13 -0.60
CA PRO A 222 -3.28 20.50 -0.10
C PRO A 222 -1.85 21.06 -0.11
N ARG A 223 -1.72 22.35 -0.48
CA ARG A 223 -0.45 23.08 -0.56
C ARG A 223 -0.35 24.29 0.37
N ILE A 224 -1.40 24.58 1.14
CA ILE A 224 -1.46 25.73 2.05
C ILE A 224 -1.67 25.24 3.47
N LEU A 225 -0.72 25.56 4.36
CA LEU A 225 -0.81 25.29 5.79
C LEU A 225 -1.40 26.48 6.51
N ARG A 226 -2.39 26.23 7.35
CA ARG A 226 -3.10 27.22 8.16
C ARG A 226 -3.05 26.88 9.65
N GLN A 227 -3.13 27.92 10.48
CA GLN A 227 -3.46 27.82 11.90
C GLN A 227 -4.93 28.19 12.11
N TRP A 228 -5.71 27.25 12.61
CA TRP A 228 -7.15 27.40 12.77
C TRP A 228 -7.56 27.37 14.23
N HIS A 229 -8.16 28.47 14.70
CA HIS A 229 -8.60 28.64 16.09
C HIS A 229 -10.07 28.24 16.26
N ARG A 230 -10.38 27.64 17.42
CA ARG A 230 -11.74 27.28 17.80
C ARG A 230 -12.68 28.46 17.70
N GLY A 231 -13.89 28.23 17.18
CA GLY A 231 -14.92 29.23 17.07
C GLY A 231 -14.80 30.16 15.85
N THR A 232 -13.83 29.92 14.96
CA THR A 232 -13.75 30.60 13.67
C THR A 232 -14.04 29.66 12.53
N ASP A 233 -14.37 30.16 11.34
CA ASP A 233 -14.50 29.36 10.14
C ASP A 233 -13.12 28.96 9.61
N VAL A 234 -12.99 27.75 9.04
CA VAL A 234 -11.72 27.26 8.49
C VAL A 234 -11.20 28.11 7.33
N SER A 235 -12.08 28.76 6.58
CA SER A 235 -11.72 29.69 5.50
C SER A 235 -11.06 30.97 6.01
N GLU A 236 -11.32 31.35 7.27
CA GLU A 236 -10.71 32.51 7.95
C GLU A 236 -9.42 32.16 8.68
N ALA A 237 -8.99 30.87 8.65
CA ALA A 237 -7.79 30.43 9.35
C ALA A 237 -6.52 31.11 8.79
N GLU A 238 -5.64 31.53 9.69
CA GLU A 238 -4.39 32.22 9.34
C GLU A 238 -3.49 31.34 8.48
N VAL A 239 -3.09 31.83 7.29
CA VAL A 239 -2.12 31.15 6.43
C VAL A 239 -0.71 31.29 7.01
N LEU A 240 -0.12 30.17 7.40
CA LEU A 240 1.24 30.11 7.92
C LEU A 240 2.28 29.94 6.82
N HIS A 241 2.00 29.10 5.82
CA HIS A 241 2.93 28.80 4.72
C HIS A 241 2.21 28.20 3.51
N SER A 242 2.85 28.31 2.35
CA SER A 242 2.39 27.64 1.12
C SER A 242 3.58 27.15 0.29
N ILE A 243 3.36 26.04 -0.43
CA ILE A 243 4.33 25.48 -1.37
C ILE A 243 3.86 25.65 -2.83
N PRO A 244 4.75 25.55 -3.84
CA PRO A 244 4.38 25.53 -5.24
C PRO A 244 3.40 24.41 -5.59
N SER A 245 2.59 24.61 -6.62
CA SER A 245 1.57 23.64 -7.06
C SER A 245 2.16 22.38 -7.71
N ASP A 246 3.41 22.40 -8.16
CA ASP A 246 4.15 21.27 -8.71
C ASP A 246 4.80 20.36 -7.64
N HIS A 247 4.71 20.73 -6.36
CA HIS A 247 5.03 19.84 -5.24
C HIS A 247 3.91 18.82 -5.01
N VAL A 248 4.17 17.82 -4.17
CA VAL A 248 3.16 16.79 -3.84
C VAL A 248 2.21 17.30 -2.76
N MET A 249 2.69 17.71 -1.59
CA MET A 249 1.84 18.17 -0.49
C MET A 249 2.60 19.01 0.54
N LEU A 250 1.84 19.77 1.34
CA LEU A 250 2.27 20.36 2.60
C LEU A 250 1.42 19.81 3.74
N ALA A 251 2.01 19.11 4.70
CA ALA A 251 1.28 18.40 5.74
C ALA A 251 1.80 18.76 7.13
N PRO A 252 0.94 19.22 8.07
CA PRO A 252 1.32 19.37 9.47
C PRO A 252 1.44 17.99 10.14
N PHE A 253 2.41 17.86 11.04
CA PHE A 253 2.57 16.66 11.86
C PHE A 253 3.20 17.00 13.21
N LEU A 254 3.12 16.05 14.15
CA LEU A 254 3.69 16.19 15.47
C LEU A 254 5.06 15.51 15.57
N ALA A 255 6.02 16.21 16.16
CA ALA A 255 7.26 15.63 16.67
C ALA A 255 7.17 15.62 18.20
N GLN A 256 7.22 14.44 18.79
CA GLN A 256 7.02 14.28 20.23
C GLN A 256 8.02 13.31 20.84
N THR A 257 8.67 13.76 21.92
CA THR A 257 9.49 12.96 22.82
C THR A 257 8.89 12.96 24.23
N ASN A 258 9.56 12.34 25.21
CA ASN A 258 9.07 12.40 26.60
C ASN A 258 9.16 13.83 27.19
N THR A 259 10.00 14.70 26.65
CA THR A 259 10.29 16.01 27.23
C THR A 259 9.75 17.17 26.39
N GLN A 260 9.47 16.94 25.10
CA GLN A 260 9.11 17.99 24.16
C GLN A 260 8.06 17.52 23.14
N ARG A 261 7.19 18.46 22.75
CA ARG A 261 6.18 18.30 21.70
C ARG A 261 6.11 19.55 20.84
N ASP A 262 6.33 19.41 19.56
CA ASP A 262 6.30 20.49 18.58
C ASP A 262 5.45 20.13 17.37
N MET A 263 4.71 21.09 16.84
CA MET A 263 4.05 21.01 15.55
C MET A 263 5.04 21.43 14.46
N LEU A 264 5.29 20.53 13.53
CA LEU A 264 6.15 20.74 12.38
C LEU A 264 5.34 20.56 11.09
N ALA A 265 5.93 20.90 9.96
CA ALA A 265 5.32 20.68 8.65
C ALA A 265 6.26 19.90 7.74
N LEU A 266 5.70 19.00 6.94
CA LEU A 266 6.37 18.29 5.88
C LEU A 266 6.03 18.96 4.56
N ALA A 267 7.04 19.56 3.91
CA ALA A 267 6.95 20.00 2.52
C ALA A 267 7.50 18.88 1.64
N ALA A 268 6.62 18.18 0.93
CA ALA A 268 6.99 17.08 0.05
C ALA A 268 7.03 17.59 -1.39
N ARG A 269 8.22 17.70 -1.98
CA ARG A 269 8.39 17.96 -3.40
C ARG A 269 8.12 16.70 -4.22
N SER A 270 8.49 15.55 -3.67
CA SER A 270 8.15 14.21 -4.14
C SER A 270 8.03 13.26 -2.95
N PHE A 271 7.72 11.98 -3.16
CA PHE A 271 7.72 11.00 -2.05
C PHE A 271 9.12 10.66 -1.51
N THR A 272 10.17 11.14 -2.17
CA THR A 272 11.57 10.92 -1.77
C THR A 272 12.36 12.21 -1.55
N ASP A 273 11.79 13.38 -1.91
CA ASP A 273 12.39 14.70 -1.68
C ASP A 273 11.50 15.46 -0.69
N LEU A 274 11.88 15.37 0.58
CA LEU A 274 11.09 15.81 1.73
C LEU A 274 11.89 16.84 2.54
N THR A 275 11.24 17.92 2.94
CA THR A 275 11.80 18.93 3.82
C THR A 275 10.92 19.10 5.06
N VAL A 276 11.51 19.02 6.24
CA VAL A 276 10.83 19.34 7.50
C VAL A 276 10.98 20.81 7.79
N LEU A 277 9.86 21.46 8.06
CA LEU A 277 9.78 22.91 8.34
C LEU A 277 9.28 23.14 9.75
N ARG A 278 9.91 24.09 10.46
CA ARG A 278 9.31 24.78 11.58
C ARG A 278 8.60 26.02 11.05
N VAL A 279 7.30 26.13 11.31
CA VAL A 279 6.47 27.20 10.78
C VAL A 279 5.80 27.93 11.95
N SER A 280 5.89 29.28 11.96
CA SER A 280 5.29 30.12 12.97
C SER A 280 4.65 31.37 12.33
N SER A 281 3.57 31.87 12.93
CA SER A 281 2.89 33.08 12.47
C SER A 281 3.86 34.25 12.29
N GLY A 282 3.78 34.91 11.13
CA GLY A 282 4.55 36.11 10.83
C GLY A 282 6.07 35.90 10.67
N GLN A 283 6.56 34.66 10.68
CA GLN A 283 7.98 34.34 10.49
C GLN A 283 8.19 33.52 9.21
N PRO A 284 9.35 33.67 8.52
CA PRO A 284 9.73 32.75 7.45
C PRO A 284 9.84 31.31 7.97
N PRO A 285 9.50 30.30 7.16
CA PRO A 285 9.70 28.91 7.55
C PRO A 285 11.18 28.60 7.72
N GLU A 286 11.49 27.84 8.76
CA GLU A 286 12.84 27.35 9.05
C GLU A 286 12.96 25.89 8.63
N ASN A 287 13.98 25.57 7.82
CA ASN A 287 14.29 24.19 7.45
C ASN A 287 14.99 23.50 8.62
N LEU A 288 14.43 22.39 9.08
CA LEU A 288 15.05 21.57 10.11
C LEU A 288 15.79 20.38 9.48
N PRO A 289 17.00 20.06 9.95
CA PRO A 289 17.78 18.92 9.44
C PRO A 289 17.28 17.60 10.03
N LEU A 290 16.04 17.25 9.71
CA LEU A 290 15.39 15.99 10.10
C LEU A 290 15.19 15.13 8.86
N PRO A 291 15.98 14.05 8.68
CA PRO A 291 15.85 13.12 7.57
C PRO A 291 14.68 12.17 7.82
N VAL A 292 13.49 12.54 7.37
CA VAL A 292 12.26 11.78 7.57
C VAL A 292 11.88 11.01 6.30
N ASP A 293 11.14 9.93 6.47
CA ASP A 293 10.36 9.33 5.40
C ASP A 293 8.87 9.76 5.49
N ILE A 294 8.17 9.66 4.37
CA ILE A 294 6.79 10.16 4.28
C ILE A 294 5.82 9.39 5.19
N VAL A 295 6.03 8.09 5.39
CA VAL A 295 5.17 7.27 6.26
C VAL A 295 5.35 7.66 7.71
N THR A 296 6.60 7.79 8.17
CA THR A 296 6.89 8.20 9.54
C THR A 296 6.38 9.61 9.84
N ALA A 297 6.50 10.55 8.89
CA ALA A 297 5.95 11.89 9.05
C ALA A 297 4.41 11.88 9.12
N PHE A 298 3.75 11.02 8.34
CA PHE A 298 2.29 10.89 8.37
C PHE A 298 1.74 10.45 9.73
N TRP A 299 2.43 9.52 10.42
CA TRP A 299 2.07 9.06 11.76
C TRP A 299 2.57 9.99 12.88
N GLY A 300 3.41 10.95 12.56
CA GLY A 300 4.14 11.80 13.50
C GLY A 300 5.43 11.16 14.00
N LEU A 301 6.40 12.01 14.32
CA LEU A 301 7.69 11.58 14.84
C LEU A 301 7.59 11.31 16.33
N ARG A 302 8.14 10.19 16.77
CA ARG A 302 8.16 9.77 18.18
C ARG A 302 9.58 9.50 18.65
N GLY A 303 9.80 9.65 19.95
CA GLY A 303 11.11 9.46 20.54
C GLY A 303 11.10 9.12 22.03
N ILE A 304 12.30 8.88 22.55
CA ILE A 304 12.57 8.52 23.95
C ILE A 304 13.54 9.55 24.56
N GLY A 305 13.22 10.03 25.76
CA GLY A 305 13.98 11.14 26.35
C GLY A 305 13.87 12.39 25.48
N ASP A 306 14.98 12.87 24.97
CA ASP A 306 15.06 14.02 24.05
C ASP A 306 15.29 13.61 22.59
N GLU A 307 15.34 12.31 22.28
CA GLU A 307 15.75 11.79 20.97
C GLU A 307 14.57 11.21 20.19
N LEU A 308 14.29 11.77 19.00
CA LEU A 308 13.38 11.18 18.01
C LEU A 308 14.04 9.97 17.37
N LEU A 309 13.26 8.95 17.02
CA LEU A 309 13.70 7.80 16.24
C LEU A 309 13.26 7.93 14.79
N LEU A 310 14.23 7.98 13.89
CA LEU A 310 14.03 8.22 12.47
C LEU A 310 14.57 7.03 11.65
N ARG A 311 13.79 6.56 10.69
CA ARG A 311 14.27 5.62 9.68
C ARG A 311 14.75 6.39 8.45
N LEU A 312 15.90 6.02 7.92
CA LEU A 312 16.51 6.66 6.76
C LEU A 312 16.14 5.94 5.46
N ASN A 313 15.63 6.68 4.47
CA ASN A 313 15.43 6.18 3.11
C ASN A 313 16.62 6.46 2.19
N THR A 314 17.46 7.42 2.56
CA THR A 314 18.69 7.79 1.85
C THR A 314 19.83 7.93 2.87
N ASP A 315 21.05 7.93 2.39
CA ASP A 315 22.20 8.32 3.23
C ASP A 315 22.00 9.75 3.75
N PHE A 316 22.32 9.95 5.02
CA PHE A 316 22.24 11.24 5.68
C PHE A 316 23.60 11.67 6.20
N ASP A 317 24.09 12.81 5.73
CA ASP A 317 25.36 13.42 6.17
C ASP A 317 25.06 14.53 7.19
N ALA A 318 25.55 14.35 8.42
CA ALA A 318 25.50 15.32 9.49
C ALA A 318 26.92 15.77 9.82
N ASP A 319 27.37 16.87 9.23
CA ASP A 319 28.70 17.48 9.47
C ASP A 319 29.85 16.47 9.23
N GLY A 320 29.81 15.76 8.11
CA GLY A 320 30.79 14.75 7.70
C GLY A 320 30.66 13.37 8.36
N LYS A 321 29.66 13.18 9.21
CA LYS A 321 29.26 11.88 9.75
C LYS A 321 28.10 11.32 8.95
N VAL A 322 28.37 10.29 8.15
CA VAL A 322 27.37 9.67 7.27
C VAL A 322 26.63 8.55 7.97
N PHE A 323 25.30 8.59 7.94
CA PHE A 323 24.39 7.55 8.39
C PHE A 323 23.77 6.88 7.17
N SER A 324 23.90 5.55 7.09
CA SER A 324 23.51 4.80 5.90
C SER A 324 21.98 4.69 5.74
N ALA A 325 21.51 4.74 4.50
CA ALA A 325 20.14 4.41 4.13
C ALA A 325 19.70 3.05 4.72
N GLY A 326 18.43 2.94 5.11
CA GLY A 326 17.86 1.76 5.75
C GLY A 326 18.12 1.68 7.26
N SER A 327 18.92 2.55 7.85
CA SER A 327 19.18 2.57 9.29
C SER A 327 18.08 3.26 10.10
N ILE A 328 18.01 2.97 11.41
CA ILE A 328 17.33 3.80 12.40
C ILE A 328 18.38 4.66 13.10
N ILE A 329 18.14 5.96 13.15
CA ILE A 329 18.94 6.90 13.92
C ILE A 329 18.11 7.57 15.02
N ALA A 330 18.77 8.00 16.08
CA ALA A 330 18.24 8.88 17.11
C ALA A 330 18.68 10.31 16.80
N ALA A 331 17.76 11.28 16.87
CA ALA A 331 18.00 12.70 16.59
C ALA A 331 17.54 13.53 17.79
N ASN A 332 18.45 14.32 18.38
CA ASN A 332 18.15 15.15 19.57
C ASN A 332 17.28 16.35 19.18
N LEU A 333 15.98 16.29 19.49
CA LEU A 333 15.00 17.30 19.08
C LEU A 333 15.28 18.68 19.67
N PRO A 334 15.55 18.87 20.99
CA PRO A 334 15.88 20.16 21.55
C PRO A 334 17.06 20.86 20.87
N ARG A 335 18.14 20.13 20.54
CA ARG A 335 19.31 20.70 19.85
C ARG A 335 18.97 21.14 18.42
N ILE A 336 18.19 20.32 17.71
CA ILE A 336 17.74 20.64 16.35
C ILE A 336 16.89 21.92 16.35
N LEU A 337 15.94 22.04 17.28
CA LEU A 337 15.07 23.21 17.40
C LEU A 337 15.82 24.47 17.86
N ALA A 338 16.94 24.33 18.57
CA ALA A 338 17.80 25.42 18.96
C ALA A 338 18.79 25.86 17.86
N GLY A 339 18.87 25.12 16.75
CA GLY A 339 19.87 25.33 15.69
C GLY A 339 21.28 24.91 16.08
N ASP A 340 21.44 24.15 17.18
CA ASP A 340 22.73 23.63 17.67
C ASP A 340 22.94 22.21 17.10
N VAL A 341 23.28 22.13 15.81
CA VAL A 341 23.37 20.86 15.06
C VAL A 341 24.81 20.56 14.69
N ASP A 342 25.29 19.40 15.12
CA ASP A 342 26.57 18.81 14.75
C ASP A 342 26.44 17.27 14.60
N GLY A 343 27.53 16.56 14.30
CA GLY A 343 27.55 15.11 14.17
C GLY A 343 27.11 14.34 15.42
N ASP A 344 27.19 14.98 16.62
CA ASP A 344 26.75 14.35 17.89
C ASP A 344 25.26 14.55 18.20
N THR A 345 24.58 15.41 17.41
CA THR A 345 23.12 15.56 17.45
C THR A 345 22.42 14.28 17.01
N TYR A 346 23.10 13.43 16.23
CA TYR A 346 22.58 12.19 15.68
C TYR A 346 23.38 10.98 16.12
N ARG A 347 22.69 9.87 16.36
CA ARG A 347 23.29 8.59 16.76
C ARG A 347 22.66 7.43 16.02
N THR A 348 23.47 6.44 15.63
CA THR A 348 22.97 5.19 15.09
C THR A 348 22.29 4.37 16.19
N VAL A 349 21.07 3.93 15.95
CA VAL A 349 20.33 2.98 16.79
C VAL A 349 20.47 1.58 16.24
N PHE A 350 20.21 1.42 14.95
CA PHE A 350 20.27 0.13 14.27
C PHE A 350 20.64 0.30 12.81
N THR A 351 21.52 -0.55 12.30
CA THR A 351 21.84 -0.66 10.88
C THR A 351 21.59 -2.10 10.42
N PRO A 352 20.69 -2.32 9.45
CA PRO A 352 20.46 -3.65 8.89
C PRO A 352 21.70 -4.19 8.20
N ASN A 353 21.91 -5.51 8.26
CA ASN A 353 22.91 -6.20 7.43
C ASN A 353 22.35 -6.50 6.02
N ALA A 354 23.13 -7.19 5.18
CA ALA A 354 22.77 -7.42 3.78
C ALA A 354 21.50 -8.30 3.56
N SER A 355 21.11 -9.10 4.56
CA SER A 355 19.87 -9.90 4.52
C SER A 355 18.71 -9.22 5.24
N GLU A 356 18.98 -8.16 5.99
CA GLU A 356 17.99 -7.46 6.81
C GLU A 356 17.46 -6.17 6.14
N ALA A 357 16.21 -5.83 6.45
CA ALA A 357 15.60 -4.57 6.06
C ALA A 357 14.55 -4.11 7.08
N LEU A 358 14.31 -2.81 7.15
CA LEU A 358 13.21 -2.20 7.90
C LEU A 358 12.04 -1.94 6.94
N PRO A 359 10.89 -2.60 7.12
CA PRO A 359 9.74 -2.39 6.24
C PRO A 359 9.19 -0.96 6.37
N LEU A 360 8.88 -0.35 5.22
CA LEU A 360 8.33 1.02 5.16
C LEU A 360 6.99 1.12 5.91
N SER A 361 6.19 0.09 5.86
CA SER A 361 4.86 0.03 6.45
C SER A 361 4.83 -0.14 7.98
N SER A 362 5.98 -0.31 8.65
CA SER A 362 6.07 -0.56 10.08
C SER A 362 7.10 0.37 10.75
N PRO A 363 6.73 1.62 11.03
CA PRO A 363 7.59 2.54 11.76
C PRO A 363 7.85 2.02 13.18
N PRO A 364 8.95 2.45 13.85
CA PRO A 364 9.20 2.10 15.24
C PRO A 364 8.05 2.52 16.16
N THR A 365 7.59 1.59 17.00
CA THR A 365 6.59 1.88 18.05
C THR A 365 7.31 2.21 19.35
N ILE A 366 7.00 3.36 19.93
CA ILE A 366 7.63 3.87 21.14
C ILE A 366 6.75 3.54 22.34
N LEU A 367 7.35 2.95 23.37
CA LEU A 367 6.75 2.71 24.67
C LEU A 367 7.66 3.34 25.72
N ASP A 368 7.23 4.35 26.42
CA ASP A 368 7.95 5.11 27.45
C ASP A 368 9.51 5.10 27.36
N THR A 369 10.17 3.98 27.69
CA THR A 369 11.65 3.85 27.69
C THR A 369 12.20 2.85 26.66
N SER A 370 11.37 2.27 25.81
CA SER A 370 11.76 1.28 24.81
C SER A 370 11.11 1.56 23.46
N ALA A 371 11.84 1.32 22.39
CA ALA A 371 11.32 1.31 21.04
C ALA A 371 11.29 -0.12 20.49
N TYR A 372 10.22 -0.48 19.81
CA TYR A 372 10.06 -1.77 19.15
C TYR A 372 9.95 -1.56 17.65
N PHE A 373 10.60 -2.42 16.86
CA PHE A 373 10.52 -2.38 15.41
C PHE A 373 10.70 -3.77 14.81
N VAL A 374 10.05 -3.95 13.66
CA VAL A 374 10.14 -5.17 12.87
C VAL A 374 11.33 -5.05 11.92
N VAL A 375 12.10 -6.13 11.80
CA VAL A 375 13.16 -6.30 10.82
C VAL A 375 12.83 -7.51 9.97
N LEU A 376 12.90 -7.38 8.66
CA LEU A 376 12.84 -8.49 7.72
C LEU A 376 14.25 -9.09 7.60
N ASP A 377 14.39 -10.38 7.82
CA ASP A 377 15.60 -11.14 7.50
C ASP A 377 15.26 -12.16 6.40
N ASN A 378 15.79 -11.96 5.21
CA ASN A 378 15.36 -12.69 4.01
C ASN A 378 13.83 -12.76 3.87
N VAL A 379 13.16 -11.59 4.05
CA VAL A 379 11.71 -11.38 3.96
C VAL A 379 10.89 -11.99 5.13
N VAL A 380 11.54 -12.62 6.09
CA VAL A 380 10.89 -13.15 7.31
C VAL A 380 10.99 -12.14 8.44
N SER A 381 9.87 -11.81 9.07
CA SER A 381 9.82 -10.82 10.13
C SER A 381 10.46 -11.30 11.43
N THR A 382 11.28 -10.45 12.03
CA THR A 382 11.83 -10.57 13.38
C THR A 382 11.50 -9.33 14.20
N LEU A 383 11.37 -9.45 15.52
CA LEU A 383 11.08 -8.33 16.41
C LEU A 383 12.34 -7.92 17.17
N LYS A 384 12.64 -6.62 17.12
CA LYS A 384 13.76 -6.04 17.88
C LYS A 384 13.26 -4.99 18.87
N ARG A 385 14.01 -4.81 19.96
CA ARG A 385 13.79 -3.79 20.97
C ARG A 385 15.05 -2.94 21.10
N ALA A 386 14.90 -1.62 20.98
CA ALA A 386 15.94 -0.66 21.29
C ALA A 386 15.68 0.01 22.63
N ARG A 387 16.74 0.19 23.43
CA ARG A 387 16.74 0.87 24.74
C ARG A 387 17.95 1.79 24.83
N ARG A 388 17.81 2.89 25.54
CA ARG A 388 18.93 3.76 25.87
C ARG A 388 19.58 3.28 27.17
N GLY A 389 20.86 2.92 27.13
CA GLY A 389 21.65 2.56 28.30
C GLY A 389 21.91 3.74 29.23
N ALA A 390 22.33 3.48 30.46
CA ALA A 390 22.72 4.51 31.43
C ALA A 390 23.94 5.34 30.95
N ASP A 391 24.72 4.78 30.05
CA ASP A 391 25.86 5.44 29.36
C ASP A 391 25.43 6.32 28.16
N GLY A 392 24.12 6.40 27.91
CA GLY A 392 23.55 7.14 26.80
C GLY A 392 23.66 6.45 25.43
N GLN A 393 24.20 5.23 25.36
CA GLN A 393 24.29 4.46 24.12
C GLN A 393 23.01 3.66 23.88
N TRP A 394 22.66 3.48 22.62
CA TRP A 394 21.54 2.63 22.22
C TRP A 394 21.97 1.16 22.20
N GLN A 395 21.15 0.31 22.77
CA GLN A 395 21.29 -1.15 22.80
C GLN A 395 20.10 -1.76 22.11
N VAL A 396 20.34 -2.71 21.18
CA VAL A 396 19.29 -3.40 20.42
C VAL A 396 19.36 -4.89 20.70
N ASP A 397 18.25 -5.44 21.19
CA ASP A 397 18.08 -6.86 21.51
C ASP A 397 17.01 -7.48 20.61
N ASN A 398 17.13 -8.79 20.31
CA ASN A 398 16.02 -9.54 19.72
C ASN A 398 14.95 -9.81 20.78
N VAL A 399 13.69 -9.80 20.34
CA VAL A 399 12.55 -10.21 21.16
C VAL A 399 12.05 -11.57 20.65
N ASP A 400 12.03 -12.55 21.52
CA ASP A 400 11.59 -13.90 21.17
C ASP A 400 10.07 -13.91 20.91
N VAL A 401 9.71 -14.33 19.69
CA VAL A 401 8.32 -14.62 19.34
C VAL A 401 7.98 -16.05 19.76
N PRO A 402 6.80 -16.31 20.34
CA PRO A 402 6.43 -17.64 20.83
C PRO A 402 6.61 -18.75 19.80
N ALA A 403 6.96 -19.95 20.26
CA ALA A 403 7.18 -21.12 19.42
C ALA A 403 5.95 -21.40 18.52
N GLY A 404 6.20 -21.75 17.25
CA GLY A 404 5.15 -21.94 16.23
C GLY A 404 4.68 -20.66 15.56
N ARG A 405 5.23 -19.51 15.95
CA ARG A 405 4.97 -18.18 15.34
C ARG A 405 6.23 -17.63 14.65
N GLN A 406 6.87 -18.48 13.87
CA GLN A 406 8.08 -18.16 13.09
C GLN A 406 7.78 -18.33 11.61
N GLY A 407 8.55 -17.64 10.74
CA GLY A 407 8.39 -17.75 9.29
C GLY A 407 7.15 -17.03 8.75
N GLY A 408 6.73 -15.96 9.39
CA GLY A 408 5.58 -15.14 8.97
C GLY A 408 5.84 -13.65 9.11
N THR A 409 4.75 -12.90 9.12
CA THR A 409 4.73 -11.44 9.23
C THR A 409 4.36 -11.02 10.63
N LEU A 410 5.13 -10.09 11.16
CA LEU A 410 4.86 -9.37 12.41
C LEU A 410 4.41 -7.95 12.07
N THR A 411 3.34 -7.50 12.69
CA THR A 411 2.85 -6.12 12.56
C THR A 411 2.65 -5.52 13.94
N LEU A 412 3.35 -4.41 14.21
CA LEU A 412 3.17 -3.64 15.43
C LEU A 412 2.02 -2.65 15.26
N LEU A 413 1.17 -2.51 16.28
CA LEU A 413 0.25 -1.38 16.36
C LEU A 413 1.06 -0.13 16.73
N THR A 414 0.93 0.90 15.92
CA THR A 414 1.53 2.20 16.22
C THR A 414 0.73 2.85 17.36
N SER A 415 1.36 2.99 18.53
CA SER A 415 0.78 3.76 19.64
C SER A 415 1.05 5.25 19.42
N ILE A 416 0.01 6.06 19.53
CA ILE A 416 0.13 7.53 19.57
C ILE A 416 0.23 8.06 20.99
N ASP A 417 0.14 7.19 22.00
CA ASP A 417 0.31 7.52 23.40
C ASP A 417 1.77 7.30 23.82
N PRO A 418 2.55 8.37 24.07
CA PRO A 418 3.97 8.25 24.41
C PRO A 418 4.21 7.68 25.81
N SER A 419 3.18 7.64 26.66
CA SER A 419 3.23 7.06 28.00
C SER A 419 2.78 5.61 28.05
N ALA A 420 2.41 5.02 26.91
CA ALA A 420 1.96 3.64 26.85
C ALA A 420 3.05 2.68 27.36
N ASP A 421 2.67 1.78 28.26
CA ASP A 421 3.54 0.72 28.81
C ASP A 421 3.44 -0.60 28.03
N SER A 422 2.55 -0.65 27.06
CA SER A 422 2.27 -1.82 26.23
C SER A 422 1.66 -1.45 24.89
N THR A 423 1.83 -2.32 23.91
CA THR A 423 1.19 -2.21 22.60
C THR A 423 0.73 -3.59 22.10
N LEU A 424 0.16 -3.64 20.90
CA LEU A 424 -0.27 -4.88 20.28
C LEU A 424 0.71 -5.30 19.18
N LEU A 425 0.92 -6.61 19.07
CA LEU A 425 1.69 -7.26 18.01
C LEU A 425 0.82 -8.33 17.37
N LYS A 426 0.62 -8.27 16.06
CA LYS A 426 -0.02 -9.34 15.28
C LYS A 426 1.05 -10.20 14.63
N PHE A 427 0.89 -11.52 14.71
CA PHE A 427 1.60 -12.50 13.91
C PHE A 427 0.63 -13.19 12.96
N GLU A 428 1.03 -13.40 11.71
CA GLU A 428 0.30 -14.17 10.71
C GLU A 428 1.23 -14.75 9.65
N ASN A 429 0.77 -15.73 8.90
CA ASN A 429 1.36 -16.16 7.64
C ASN A 429 0.29 -16.79 6.73
N PHE A 430 0.65 -17.26 5.54
CA PHE A 430 -0.30 -17.81 4.58
C PHE A 430 -1.16 -18.97 5.09
N THR A 431 -0.66 -19.74 6.05
CA THR A 431 -1.29 -20.98 6.53
C THR A 431 -1.53 -21.00 8.04
N THR A 432 -1.20 -19.92 8.72
CA THR A 432 -1.43 -19.77 10.17
C THR A 432 -2.29 -18.54 10.40
N ALA A 433 -3.45 -18.76 11.00
CA ALA A 433 -4.39 -17.70 11.33
C ALA A 433 -3.74 -16.63 12.23
N PRO A 434 -4.14 -15.36 12.08
CA PRO A 434 -3.59 -14.26 12.85
C PRO A 434 -3.67 -14.51 14.36
N THR A 435 -2.58 -14.21 15.06
CA THR A 435 -2.54 -14.21 16.53
C THR A 435 -2.14 -12.84 17.02
N MET A 436 -2.95 -12.27 17.92
CA MET A 436 -2.68 -11.00 18.57
C MET A 436 -1.99 -11.25 19.91
N PHE A 437 -0.95 -10.48 20.17
CA PHE A 437 -0.21 -10.46 21.43
C PHE A 437 -0.22 -9.05 22.02
N ALA A 438 -0.31 -8.96 23.35
CA ALA A 438 0.07 -7.77 24.09
C ALA A 438 1.59 -7.80 24.29
N LEU A 439 2.27 -6.76 23.83
CA LEU A 439 3.72 -6.56 23.97
C LEU A 439 3.97 -5.53 25.06
N SER A 440 4.54 -5.95 26.19
CA SER A 440 4.89 -5.05 27.27
C SER A 440 6.19 -4.31 27.00
N GLN A 441 6.42 -3.21 27.71
CA GLN A 441 7.68 -2.44 27.72
C GLN A 441 8.92 -3.31 27.99
N ALA A 442 8.77 -4.40 28.76
CA ALA A 442 9.85 -5.33 29.05
C ALA A 442 10.15 -6.34 27.92
N GLY A 443 9.38 -6.32 26.83
CA GLY A 443 9.51 -7.27 25.71
C GLY A 443 8.80 -8.59 25.95
N LYS A 444 7.91 -8.66 26.93
CA LYS A 444 7.07 -9.85 27.16
C LYS A 444 5.89 -9.84 26.22
N LEU A 445 5.66 -10.97 25.54
CA LEU A 445 4.49 -11.24 24.72
C LEU A 445 3.50 -12.12 25.48
N ALA A 446 2.26 -11.63 25.61
CA ALA A 446 1.14 -12.38 26.16
C ALA A 446 0.09 -12.55 25.04
N LYS A 447 -0.34 -13.79 24.76
CA LYS A 447 -1.38 -14.04 23.75
C LYS A 447 -2.69 -13.42 24.22
N VAL A 448 -3.28 -12.60 23.34
CA VAL A 448 -4.58 -11.94 23.55
C VAL A 448 -5.68 -12.76 22.91
N GLN A 449 -5.57 -12.96 21.59
CA GLN A 449 -6.58 -13.62 20.79
C GLN A 449 -5.91 -14.31 19.59
N GLU A 450 -6.50 -15.38 19.12
CA GLU A 450 -6.12 -16.07 17.89
C GLU A 450 -7.36 -16.19 17.01
N ALA A 451 -7.24 -15.80 15.75
CA ALA A 451 -8.34 -15.93 14.82
C ALA A 451 -8.61 -17.40 14.48
N GLU A 452 -9.86 -17.69 14.15
CA GLU A 452 -10.24 -18.97 13.57
C GLU A 452 -10.18 -18.88 12.04
N ALA A 453 -9.49 -19.84 11.43
CA ALA A 453 -9.50 -19.98 9.97
C ALA A 453 -10.83 -20.58 9.51
N THR A 454 -11.45 -19.98 8.50
CA THR A 454 -12.67 -20.52 7.87
C THR A 454 -12.37 -21.66 6.87
N VAL A 455 -11.09 -21.79 6.49
CA VAL A 455 -10.57 -22.85 5.61
C VAL A 455 -9.58 -23.71 6.38
N ASP A 456 -9.65 -25.04 6.21
CA ASP A 456 -8.63 -25.94 6.78
C ASP A 456 -7.32 -25.81 6.01
N LEU A 457 -6.36 -25.12 6.62
CA LEU A 457 -5.03 -24.87 6.08
C LEU A 457 -3.97 -25.89 6.54
N ALA A 458 -4.30 -26.82 7.43
CA ALA A 458 -3.37 -27.84 7.93
C ALA A 458 -2.75 -28.73 6.80
N PRO A 459 -3.45 -29.05 5.70
CA PRO A 459 -2.89 -29.83 4.59
C PRO A 459 -1.84 -29.08 3.75
N TYR A 460 -1.67 -27.76 3.95
CA TYR A 460 -0.81 -26.93 3.11
C TYR A 460 0.52 -26.61 3.81
N GLU A 461 1.52 -26.28 3.01
CA GLU A 461 2.82 -25.83 3.48
C GLU A 461 3.31 -24.64 2.64
N THR A 462 4.11 -23.79 3.26
CA THR A 462 4.81 -22.68 2.61
C THR A 462 6.26 -23.06 2.40
N ARG A 463 6.80 -22.81 1.21
CA ARG A 463 8.23 -22.92 0.90
C ARG A 463 8.74 -21.60 0.36
N GLN A 464 9.98 -21.26 0.67
CA GLN A 464 10.68 -20.12 0.08
C GLN A 464 11.72 -20.61 -0.90
N PHE A 465 11.75 -20.00 -2.08
CA PHE A 465 12.77 -20.23 -3.10
C PHE A 465 13.46 -18.92 -3.46
N PHE A 466 14.56 -19.05 -4.16
CA PHE A 466 15.31 -17.93 -4.70
C PHE A 466 15.64 -18.23 -6.16
N ILE A 467 15.54 -17.20 -7.00
CA ILE A 467 16.07 -17.21 -8.35
C ILE A 467 17.30 -16.30 -8.43
N GLU A 468 18.18 -16.57 -9.36
CA GLU A 468 19.26 -15.68 -9.74
C GLU A 468 18.90 -15.07 -11.09
N THR A 469 18.73 -13.75 -11.14
CA THR A 469 18.39 -13.04 -12.37
C THR A 469 19.62 -12.88 -13.27
N PRO A 470 19.46 -12.59 -14.59
CA PRO A 470 20.59 -12.45 -15.51
C PRO A 470 21.59 -11.34 -15.11
N ASP A 471 21.16 -10.34 -14.36
CA ASP A 471 22.00 -9.27 -13.80
C ASP A 471 22.60 -9.61 -12.42
N GLY A 472 22.43 -10.85 -11.93
CA GLY A 472 23.02 -11.39 -10.71
C GLY A 472 22.26 -11.05 -9.42
N ALA A 473 21.05 -10.47 -9.49
CA ALA A 473 20.23 -10.27 -8.31
C ALA A 473 19.60 -11.59 -7.84
N ARG A 474 19.52 -11.76 -6.52
CA ARG A 474 18.90 -12.93 -5.89
C ARG A 474 17.49 -12.57 -5.41
N VAL A 475 16.47 -12.93 -6.20
CA VAL A 475 15.06 -12.61 -5.96
C VAL A 475 14.36 -13.75 -5.22
N PRO A 476 13.84 -13.52 -4.00
CA PRO A 476 13.08 -14.53 -3.27
C PRO A 476 11.62 -14.60 -3.75
N TYR A 477 10.99 -15.75 -3.54
CA TYR A 477 9.56 -15.89 -3.63
C TYR A 477 9.04 -16.98 -2.69
N PHE A 478 7.83 -16.79 -2.18
CA PHE A 478 7.11 -17.81 -1.44
C PHE A 478 6.16 -18.57 -2.34
N ILE A 479 6.00 -19.85 -2.05
CA ILE A 479 5.04 -20.72 -2.71
C ILE A 479 4.27 -21.50 -1.65
N VAL A 480 2.94 -21.50 -1.76
CA VAL A 480 2.04 -22.22 -0.87
C VAL A 480 1.31 -23.28 -1.68
N GLY A 481 1.37 -24.53 -1.20
CA GLY A 481 0.75 -25.63 -1.89
C GLY A 481 0.43 -26.80 -0.96
N LYS A 482 -0.37 -27.75 -1.46
CA LYS A 482 -0.73 -28.95 -0.70
C LYS A 482 0.48 -29.83 -0.48
N LYS A 483 0.69 -30.26 0.76
CA LYS A 483 1.77 -31.20 1.15
C LYS A 483 1.77 -32.43 0.25
N GLY A 484 2.92 -32.75 -0.32
CA GLY A 484 3.08 -33.91 -1.20
C GLY A 484 2.54 -33.75 -2.64
N LYS A 485 1.96 -32.58 -3.00
CA LYS A 485 1.46 -32.31 -4.35
C LYS A 485 2.22 -31.14 -4.98
N TRP A 486 3.39 -31.44 -5.55
CA TRP A 486 4.30 -30.47 -6.16
C TRP A 486 4.53 -30.86 -7.63
N ASP A 487 3.52 -30.67 -8.47
CA ASP A 487 3.46 -31.03 -9.89
C ASP A 487 3.20 -29.81 -10.79
N ALA A 488 3.43 -29.96 -12.08
CA ALA A 488 3.25 -28.90 -13.07
C ALA A 488 1.78 -28.63 -13.44
N ASP A 489 0.87 -29.55 -13.13
CA ASP A 489 -0.56 -29.44 -13.53
C ASP A 489 -1.40 -28.63 -12.55
N THR A 490 -0.89 -28.40 -11.33
CA THR A 490 -1.59 -27.59 -10.32
C THR A 490 -1.70 -26.13 -10.77
N PRO A 491 -2.91 -25.57 -10.96
CA PRO A 491 -3.11 -24.18 -11.32
C PRO A 491 -2.48 -23.24 -10.28
N THR A 492 -1.76 -22.23 -10.75
CA THR A 492 -0.96 -21.36 -9.90
C THR A 492 -1.49 -19.93 -9.97
N LEU A 493 -1.83 -19.34 -8.82
CA LEU A 493 -2.15 -17.92 -8.67
C LEU A 493 -0.94 -17.19 -8.15
N MET A 494 -0.44 -16.22 -8.91
CA MET A 494 0.64 -15.32 -8.51
C MET A 494 0.04 -13.96 -8.13
N TYR A 495 0.49 -13.42 -7.00
CA TYR A 495 0.14 -12.06 -6.56
C TYR A 495 1.40 -11.22 -6.46
N GLY A 496 1.31 -9.93 -6.79
CA GLY A 496 2.45 -9.04 -6.64
C GLY A 496 2.13 -7.56 -6.71
N TYR A 497 3.14 -6.76 -6.30
CA TYR A 497 3.07 -5.31 -6.30
C TYR A 497 4.32 -4.68 -6.95
N GLY A 498 5.46 -4.63 -6.25
CA GLY A 498 6.76 -4.27 -6.78
C GLY A 498 6.97 -2.76 -7.02
N ALA A 499 6.58 -1.88 -6.06
CA ALA A 499 6.79 -0.44 -6.15
C ALA A 499 6.85 0.24 -4.79
N PHE A 500 7.28 1.51 -4.79
CA PHE A 500 7.21 2.43 -3.65
C PHE A 500 7.95 1.94 -2.40
N GLY A 501 8.83 0.96 -2.53
CA GLY A 501 9.50 0.34 -1.39
C GLY A 501 8.55 -0.42 -0.45
N ILE A 502 7.37 -0.82 -0.92
CA ILE A 502 6.39 -1.58 -0.15
C ILE A 502 6.72 -3.07 -0.26
N PRO A 503 7.08 -3.75 0.85
CA PRO A 503 7.36 -5.17 0.82
C PRO A 503 6.06 -5.98 0.76
N MET A 504 6.04 -7.04 -0.03
CA MET A 504 4.98 -8.04 -0.01
C MET A 504 5.37 -9.17 0.94
N LEU A 505 4.55 -9.38 1.98
CA LEU A 505 4.89 -10.28 3.07
C LEU A 505 3.92 -11.46 3.17
N ALA A 506 4.34 -12.52 3.87
CA ALA A 506 3.52 -13.71 4.11
C ALA A 506 2.37 -13.36 5.08
N SER A 507 1.21 -13.04 4.53
CA SER A 507 0.01 -12.61 5.27
C SER A 507 -1.12 -13.61 5.14
N PHE A 508 -1.97 -13.68 6.17
CA PHE A 508 -3.16 -14.52 6.18
C PHE A 508 -4.27 -13.93 5.28
N GLU A 509 -4.34 -12.61 5.20
CA GLU A 509 -5.12 -11.90 4.20
C GLU A 509 -4.16 -11.05 3.36
N VAL A 510 -4.27 -11.18 2.03
CA VAL A 510 -3.38 -10.49 1.09
C VAL A 510 -4.04 -9.19 0.63
N PRO A 511 -3.33 -8.06 0.55
CA PRO A 511 -3.90 -6.79 0.11
C PRO A 511 -4.68 -6.93 -1.20
N TYR A 512 -5.80 -6.21 -1.34
CA TYR A 512 -6.75 -6.22 -2.47
C TYR A 512 -7.49 -7.54 -2.75
N ILE A 513 -6.96 -8.69 -2.34
CA ILE A 513 -7.58 -10.00 -2.62
C ILE A 513 -8.07 -10.73 -1.35
N GLY A 514 -7.77 -10.18 -0.15
CA GLY A 514 -8.22 -10.75 1.12
C GLY A 514 -7.87 -12.24 1.28
N PRO A 515 -8.83 -13.11 1.64
CA PRO A 515 -8.61 -14.54 1.84
C PRO A 515 -8.61 -15.36 0.53
N MET A 516 -8.56 -14.72 -0.64
CA MET A 516 -8.67 -15.42 -1.94
C MET A 516 -7.68 -16.58 -2.08
N HIS A 517 -6.42 -16.39 -1.63
CA HIS A 517 -5.41 -17.46 -1.72
C HIS A 517 -5.81 -18.70 -0.93
N GLN A 518 -6.51 -18.58 0.20
CA GLN A 518 -6.98 -19.71 1.02
C GLN A 518 -8.08 -20.50 0.28
N ILE A 519 -9.07 -19.78 -0.25
CA ILE A 519 -10.15 -20.37 -1.05
C ILE A 519 -9.59 -21.00 -2.33
N TRP A 520 -8.59 -20.38 -2.95
CA TRP A 520 -7.88 -20.93 -4.12
C TRP A 520 -7.15 -22.24 -3.80
N LEU A 521 -6.47 -22.31 -2.66
CA LEU A 521 -5.81 -23.53 -2.16
C LEU A 521 -6.82 -24.65 -1.93
N GLU A 522 -7.95 -24.37 -1.25
CA GLU A 522 -9.02 -25.32 -0.98
C GLU A 522 -9.59 -25.91 -2.27
N ARG A 523 -9.70 -25.09 -3.34
CA ARG A 523 -10.14 -25.52 -4.68
C ARG A 523 -9.06 -26.30 -5.45
N GLY A 524 -7.91 -26.55 -4.85
CA GLY A 524 -6.83 -27.36 -5.41
C GLY A 524 -5.77 -26.58 -6.16
N GLY A 525 -5.77 -25.26 -6.07
CA GLY A 525 -4.75 -24.39 -6.64
C GLY A 525 -3.49 -24.27 -5.78
N ARG A 526 -2.54 -23.47 -6.26
CA ARG A 526 -1.27 -23.10 -5.60
C ARG A 526 -1.16 -21.59 -5.60
N PHE A 527 -0.56 -21.01 -4.56
CA PHE A 527 -0.35 -19.56 -4.45
C PHE A 527 1.13 -19.23 -4.45
N VAL A 528 1.51 -18.14 -5.12
CA VAL A 528 2.90 -17.68 -5.24
C VAL A 528 2.97 -16.18 -4.96
N LEU A 529 3.91 -15.79 -4.11
CA LEU A 529 4.21 -14.40 -3.78
C LEU A 529 5.69 -14.09 -4.07
N PRO A 530 6.01 -13.51 -5.22
CA PRO A 530 7.34 -12.98 -5.52
C PRO A 530 7.66 -11.71 -4.72
N ASN A 531 8.92 -11.61 -4.28
CA ASN A 531 9.47 -10.48 -3.54
C ASN A 531 10.45 -9.72 -4.44
N VAL A 532 9.93 -9.05 -5.43
CA VAL A 532 10.68 -8.46 -6.53
C VAL A 532 11.31 -7.12 -6.19
N ARG A 533 12.34 -6.72 -6.93
CA ARG A 533 12.89 -5.37 -6.88
C ARG A 533 11.82 -4.31 -7.15
N GLY A 534 11.97 -3.11 -6.59
CA GLY A 534 10.92 -2.10 -6.55
C GLY A 534 10.07 -2.15 -5.27
N GLY A 535 9.98 -3.32 -4.62
CA GLY A 535 9.49 -3.48 -3.25
C GLY A 535 10.50 -3.05 -2.18
N GLY A 536 10.19 -3.31 -0.92
CA GLY A 536 10.99 -2.91 0.24
C GLY A 536 11.68 -4.05 0.98
N GLU A 537 11.68 -5.26 0.43
CA GLU A 537 12.08 -6.51 1.11
C GLU A 537 13.53 -6.52 1.57
N TYR A 538 14.41 -5.80 0.85
CA TYR A 538 15.82 -5.58 1.20
C TYR A 538 16.15 -4.08 1.33
N GLY A 539 15.15 -3.26 1.68
CA GLY A 539 15.31 -1.84 1.99
C GLY A 539 15.45 -0.92 0.77
N PRO A 540 15.98 0.32 0.98
CA PRO A 540 15.97 1.37 -0.05
C PRO A 540 16.74 1.01 -1.32
N ALA A 541 17.82 0.24 -1.23
CA ALA A 541 18.58 -0.19 -2.41
C ALA A 541 17.77 -1.13 -3.32
N TRP A 542 16.94 -2.01 -2.72
CA TRP A 542 16.05 -2.92 -3.44
C TRP A 542 14.96 -2.16 -4.21
N HIS A 543 14.39 -1.14 -3.57
CA HIS A 543 13.43 -0.24 -4.21
C HIS A 543 14.06 0.54 -5.36
N ASN A 544 15.18 1.20 -5.10
CA ASN A 544 15.84 2.07 -6.08
C ASN A 544 16.39 1.33 -7.31
N ALA A 545 16.68 0.03 -7.18
CA ALA A 545 17.16 -0.80 -8.30
C ALA A 545 16.16 -0.90 -9.46
N ALA A 546 14.85 -0.72 -9.19
CA ALA A 546 13.78 -0.90 -10.17
C ALA A 546 12.79 0.28 -10.19
N ARG A 547 13.32 1.51 -10.24
CA ARG A 547 12.55 2.77 -10.25
C ARG A 547 12.88 3.59 -11.48
N GLY A 548 11.92 4.36 -12.00
CA GLY A 548 12.11 5.25 -13.16
C GLY A 548 12.59 4.49 -14.40
N ALA A 549 13.74 4.86 -14.93
CA ALA A 549 14.29 4.27 -16.16
C ALA A 549 14.56 2.75 -16.08
N THR A 550 14.75 2.21 -14.87
CA THR A 550 15.02 0.79 -14.62
C THR A 550 13.77 -0.01 -14.25
N ARG A 551 12.59 0.60 -14.34
CA ARG A 551 11.31 0.01 -13.93
C ARG A 551 10.99 -1.35 -14.57
N GLN A 552 11.45 -1.59 -15.80
CA GLN A 552 11.27 -2.88 -16.50
C GLN A 552 11.75 -4.08 -15.66
N ILE A 553 12.76 -3.88 -14.82
CA ILE A 553 13.30 -4.93 -13.93
C ILE A 553 12.23 -5.57 -13.05
N VAL A 554 11.21 -4.81 -12.61
CA VAL A 554 10.09 -5.36 -11.81
C VAL A 554 9.38 -6.46 -12.57
N TYR A 555 9.05 -6.21 -13.82
CA TYR A 555 8.28 -7.13 -14.67
C TYR A 555 9.12 -8.32 -15.09
N ASP A 556 10.40 -8.08 -15.35
CA ASP A 556 11.39 -9.13 -15.65
C ASP A 556 11.57 -10.07 -14.45
N ASP A 557 11.61 -9.56 -13.21
CA ASP A 557 11.69 -10.37 -12.00
C ASP A 557 10.45 -11.27 -11.84
N PHE A 558 9.23 -10.73 -12.07
CA PHE A 558 7.99 -11.53 -12.04
C PHE A 558 7.98 -12.62 -13.12
N ALA A 559 8.38 -12.28 -14.33
CA ALA A 559 8.49 -13.23 -15.43
C ALA A 559 9.51 -14.34 -15.13
N ALA A 560 10.65 -13.97 -14.56
CA ALA A 560 11.70 -14.93 -14.17
C ALA A 560 11.20 -15.90 -13.07
N VAL A 561 10.38 -15.44 -12.11
CA VAL A 561 9.75 -16.34 -11.13
C VAL A 561 8.77 -17.29 -11.82
N ALA A 562 7.98 -16.83 -12.78
CA ALA A 562 7.08 -17.71 -13.55
C ALA A 562 7.86 -18.75 -14.36
N GLU A 563 8.97 -18.36 -14.99
CA GLU A 563 9.88 -19.26 -15.71
C GLU A 563 10.53 -20.30 -14.78
N ASP A 564 10.94 -19.91 -13.57
CA ASP A 564 11.52 -20.81 -12.57
C ASP A 564 10.50 -21.84 -12.08
N LEU A 565 9.23 -21.45 -11.87
CA LEU A 565 8.14 -22.37 -11.55
C LEU A 565 7.96 -23.43 -12.64
N ILE A 566 8.03 -23.03 -13.91
CA ILE A 566 7.94 -23.93 -15.06
C ILE A 566 9.16 -24.84 -15.12
N ALA A 567 10.36 -24.29 -15.00
CA ALA A 567 11.62 -25.04 -15.04
C ALA A 567 11.74 -26.08 -13.92
N ARG A 568 11.20 -25.79 -12.73
CA ARG A 568 11.13 -26.73 -11.59
C ARG A 568 10.01 -27.77 -11.73
N GLY A 569 9.15 -27.68 -12.74
CA GLY A 569 7.99 -28.54 -12.87
C GLY A 569 6.92 -28.28 -11.79
N LEU A 570 6.87 -27.07 -11.27
CA LEU A 570 5.89 -26.61 -10.26
C LEU A 570 4.67 -25.92 -10.90
N SER A 571 4.77 -25.55 -12.16
CA SER A 571 3.66 -25.02 -12.98
C SER A 571 4.01 -25.23 -14.45
N ARG A 572 3.13 -24.77 -15.35
CA ARG A 572 3.37 -24.72 -16.79
C ARG A 572 2.78 -23.46 -17.42
N ALA A 573 3.27 -23.09 -18.58
CA ALA A 573 2.77 -21.97 -19.36
C ALA A 573 1.24 -22.05 -19.54
N GLY A 574 0.55 -20.91 -19.38
CA GLY A 574 -0.91 -20.81 -19.44
C GLY A 574 -1.65 -21.35 -18.21
N ARG A 575 -0.97 -21.93 -17.21
CA ARG A 575 -1.52 -22.36 -15.91
C ARG A 575 -1.18 -21.43 -14.76
N ILE A 576 -0.54 -20.31 -15.05
CA ILE A 576 -0.22 -19.26 -14.11
C ILE A 576 -1.17 -18.09 -14.35
N GLY A 577 -1.92 -17.68 -13.34
CA GLY A 577 -2.68 -16.44 -13.33
C GLY A 577 -1.97 -15.39 -12.47
N PHE A 578 -2.08 -14.13 -12.86
CA PHE A 578 -1.58 -13.01 -12.08
C PHE A 578 -2.72 -12.12 -11.59
N VAL A 579 -2.65 -11.68 -10.34
CA VAL A 579 -3.57 -10.69 -9.76
C VAL A 579 -2.75 -9.62 -9.03
N GLY A 580 -3.15 -8.37 -9.19
CA GLY A 580 -2.56 -7.26 -8.46
C GLY A 580 -3.44 -6.02 -8.46
N GLY A 581 -3.30 -5.20 -7.40
CA GLY A 581 -4.05 -3.96 -7.24
C GLY A 581 -3.16 -2.73 -7.32
N SER A 582 -3.71 -1.59 -7.78
CA SER A 582 -2.98 -0.33 -7.89
C SER A 582 -1.75 -0.46 -8.82
N ASN A 583 -0.54 -0.25 -8.30
CA ASN A 583 0.68 -0.58 -9.03
C ASN A 583 0.76 -2.08 -9.41
N GLY A 584 0.23 -2.99 -8.57
CA GLY A 584 0.09 -4.40 -8.92
C GLY A 584 -0.86 -4.62 -10.11
N GLY A 585 -1.86 -3.76 -10.29
CA GLY A 585 -2.72 -3.73 -11.46
C GLY A 585 -1.98 -3.29 -12.74
N LEU A 586 -1.04 -2.34 -12.63
CA LEU A 586 -0.10 -2.03 -13.71
C LEU A 586 0.74 -3.28 -14.05
N THR A 587 1.29 -3.94 -13.02
CA THR A 587 2.08 -5.16 -13.20
C THR A 587 1.27 -6.24 -13.92
N ALA A 588 0.00 -6.46 -13.53
CA ALA A 588 -0.90 -7.41 -14.21
C ALA A 588 -1.09 -7.08 -15.71
N GLY A 589 -1.27 -5.79 -16.01
CA GLY A 589 -1.37 -5.30 -17.39
C GLY A 589 -0.09 -5.50 -18.19
N VAL A 590 1.07 -5.18 -17.61
CA VAL A 590 2.38 -5.35 -18.28
C VAL A 590 2.67 -6.83 -18.55
N LEU A 591 2.49 -7.70 -17.57
CA LEU A 591 2.74 -9.13 -17.74
C LEU A 591 1.80 -9.74 -18.80
N ALA A 592 0.53 -9.35 -18.83
CA ALA A 592 -0.42 -9.81 -19.83
C ALA A 592 -0.05 -9.36 -21.26
N THR A 593 0.53 -8.17 -21.43
CA THR A 593 0.90 -7.62 -22.74
C THR A 593 2.31 -8.02 -23.18
N GLN A 594 3.27 -8.14 -22.26
CA GLN A 594 4.66 -8.48 -22.61
C GLN A 594 4.95 -9.98 -22.60
N ARG A 595 4.27 -10.74 -21.72
CA ARG A 595 4.52 -12.17 -21.50
C ARG A 595 3.23 -13.01 -21.56
N PRO A 596 2.40 -12.84 -22.60
CA PRO A 596 1.17 -13.65 -22.77
C PRO A 596 1.48 -15.15 -22.92
N ASP A 597 2.73 -15.50 -23.24
CA ASP A 597 3.23 -16.88 -23.31
C ASP A 597 3.24 -17.58 -21.95
N LEU A 598 3.39 -16.85 -20.85
CA LEU A 598 3.49 -17.41 -19.49
C LEU A 598 2.13 -17.46 -18.76
N PHE A 599 1.33 -16.41 -18.92
CA PHE A 599 0.13 -16.20 -18.09
C PHE A 599 -1.16 -16.54 -18.83
N GLY A 600 -2.00 -17.42 -18.24
CA GLY A 600 -3.29 -17.79 -18.78
C GLY A 600 -4.46 -16.95 -18.23
N ALA A 601 -4.23 -16.14 -17.21
CA ALA A 601 -5.22 -15.25 -16.60
C ALA A 601 -4.55 -13.99 -16.05
N SER A 602 -5.24 -12.83 -16.15
CA SER A 602 -4.77 -11.57 -15.59
C SER A 602 -5.93 -10.80 -14.96
N ILE A 603 -5.80 -10.46 -13.66
CA ILE A 603 -6.73 -9.60 -12.94
C ILE A 603 -6.01 -8.32 -12.56
N SER A 604 -6.51 -7.20 -13.06
CA SER A 604 -5.94 -5.87 -12.87
C SER A 604 -6.94 -5.00 -12.10
N LEU A 605 -6.63 -4.76 -10.81
CA LEU A 605 -7.52 -4.06 -9.88
C LEU A 605 -7.07 -2.61 -9.68
N VAL A 606 -7.99 -1.64 -9.80
CA VAL A 606 -7.75 -0.20 -9.64
C VAL A 606 -6.42 0.27 -10.26
N PRO A 607 -6.17 -0.06 -11.53
CA PRO A 607 -4.84 -0.04 -12.11
C PRO A 607 -4.41 1.29 -12.72
N LEU A 608 -3.08 1.48 -12.86
CA LEU A 608 -2.48 2.47 -13.74
C LEU A 608 -2.10 1.79 -15.07
N LEU A 609 -2.81 2.00 -16.16
CA LEU A 609 -2.55 1.28 -17.43
C LEU A 609 -2.13 2.21 -18.58
N ASP A 610 -2.46 3.48 -18.50
CA ASP A 610 -2.02 4.53 -19.46
C ASP A 610 -0.90 5.37 -18.84
N MET A 611 0.34 4.91 -19.04
CA MET A 611 1.51 5.57 -18.45
C MET A 611 1.94 6.82 -19.24
N ALA A 612 1.40 7.05 -20.43
CA ALA A 612 1.61 8.32 -21.14
C ALA A 612 0.88 9.50 -20.47
N ARG A 613 -0.21 9.21 -19.76
CA ARG A 613 -1.10 10.25 -19.21
C ARG A 613 -1.29 10.19 -17.69
N PHE A 614 -0.72 9.20 -17.01
CA PHE A 614 -0.98 8.99 -15.58
C PHE A 614 -0.78 10.26 -14.74
N HIS A 615 0.22 11.06 -15.06
CA HIS A 615 0.57 12.29 -14.34
C HIS A 615 -0.48 13.42 -14.50
N LYS A 616 -1.42 13.29 -15.44
CA LYS A 616 -2.55 14.23 -15.67
C LYS A 616 -3.84 13.77 -15.00
N LEU A 617 -3.83 12.61 -14.37
CA LEU A 617 -5.01 11.93 -13.88
C LEU A 617 -4.98 11.81 -12.34
N LEU A 618 -5.84 12.57 -11.64
CA LEU A 618 -5.99 12.61 -10.19
C LEU A 618 -4.62 12.74 -9.46
N ALA A 619 -4.30 11.78 -8.56
CA ALA A 619 -3.05 11.83 -7.79
C ALA A 619 -1.79 11.48 -8.61
N GLY A 620 -1.93 11.20 -9.89
CA GLY A 620 -0.86 10.67 -10.75
C GLY A 620 0.42 11.47 -10.77
N ALA A 621 0.35 12.81 -10.75
CA ALA A 621 1.55 13.65 -10.75
C ALA A 621 2.48 13.37 -9.55
N SER A 622 1.94 12.92 -8.40
CA SER A 622 2.71 12.57 -7.22
C SER A 622 3.63 11.35 -7.42
N TRP A 623 3.36 10.52 -8.43
CA TRP A 623 4.10 9.28 -8.69
C TRP A 623 5.20 9.43 -9.74
N MET A 624 5.44 10.64 -10.25
CA MET A 624 6.52 10.88 -11.23
C MET A 624 7.91 10.53 -10.68
N SER A 625 8.10 10.65 -9.37
CA SER A 625 9.36 10.21 -8.74
C SER A 625 9.55 8.68 -8.74
N GLU A 626 8.48 7.91 -8.87
CA GLU A 626 8.53 6.44 -8.95
C GLU A 626 8.67 5.95 -10.40
N TYR A 627 7.89 6.53 -11.32
CA TYR A 627 7.78 6.02 -12.69
C TYR A 627 8.59 6.82 -13.72
N GLY A 628 8.86 8.09 -13.45
CA GLY A 628 9.38 9.07 -14.40
C GLY A 628 8.32 10.04 -14.89
N ASN A 629 8.74 11.15 -15.50
CA ASN A 629 7.87 12.18 -16.04
C ASN A 629 7.66 11.96 -17.56
N PRO A 630 6.43 11.66 -18.02
CA PRO A 630 6.14 11.46 -19.44
C PRO A 630 6.38 12.69 -20.34
N GLU A 631 6.46 13.89 -19.75
CA GLU A 631 6.75 15.12 -20.50
C GLU A 631 8.26 15.31 -20.77
N ILE A 632 9.12 14.51 -20.12
CA ILE A 632 10.58 14.53 -20.32
C ILE A 632 10.96 13.37 -21.25
N PRO A 633 11.45 13.62 -22.50
CA PRO A 633 11.68 12.56 -23.47
C PRO A 633 12.57 11.41 -23.00
N THR A 634 13.60 11.70 -22.19
CA THR A 634 14.51 10.68 -21.63
C THR A 634 13.89 9.80 -20.54
N GLU A 635 12.82 10.27 -19.91
CA GLU A 635 12.06 9.51 -18.91
C GLU A 635 10.82 8.86 -19.55
N ALA A 636 10.24 9.49 -20.57
CA ALA A 636 9.09 8.99 -21.31
C ALA A 636 9.41 7.69 -22.06
N GLU A 637 10.59 7.61 -22.69
CA GLU A 637 10.96 6.44 -23.50
C GLU A 637 10.92 5.13 -22.71
N PRO A 638 11.65 4.96 -21.58
CA PRO A 638 11.59 3.73 -20.78
C PRO A 638 10.18 3.48 -20.23
N LEU A 639 9.44 4.51 -19.87
CA LEU A 639 8.09 4.43 -19.32
C LEU A 639 7.10 3.90 -20.36
N LEU A 640 7.14 4.39 -21.59
CA LEU A 640 6.25 3.98 -22.68
C LEU A 640 6.53 2.55 -23.15
N ARG A 641 7.74 2.03 -22.99
CA ARG A 641 8.07 0.63 -23.34
C ARG A 641 7.24 -0.39 -22.56
N TYR A 642 6.90 -0.11 -21.31
CA TYR A 642 6.09 -1.01 -20.50
C TYR A 642 4.63 -0.59 -20.37
N SER A 643 4.22 0.57 -20.87
CA SER A 643 2.84 1.06 -20.71
C SER A 643 1.83 0.13 -21.39
N PRO A 644 0.95 -0.59 -20.64
CA PRO A 644 0.09 -1.59 -21.25
C PRO A 644 -0.86 -1.01 -22.30
N TYR A 645 -1.47 0.13 -21.99
CA TYR A 645 -2.44 0.76 -22.87
C TYR A 645 -1.83 1.15 -24.23
N GLN A 646 -0.60 1.67 -24.26
CA GLN A 646 0.08 2.05 -25.50
C GLN A 646 0.55 0.84 -26.31
N ASN A 647 0.85 -0.29 -25.66
CA ASN A 647 1.47 -1.46 -26.26
C ASN A 647 0.48 -2.58 -26.64
N ILE A 648 -0.83 -2.33 -26.66
CA ILE A 648 -1.79 -3.26 -27.23
C ILE A 648 -1.67 -3.23 -28.76
N GLU A 649 -1.35 -4.39 -29.34
CA GLU A 649 -1.26 -4.60 -30.80
C GLU A 649 -2.52 -5.31 -31.31
N PRO A 650 -3.05 -4.94 -32.48
CA PRO A 650 -4.30 -5.51 -33.01
C PRO A 650 -4.27 -7.03 -33.22
N ASP A 651 -3.10 -7.61 -33.47
CA ASP A 651 -2.86 -9.03 -33.71
C ASP A 651 -2.16 -9.71 -32.52
N GLY A 652 -2.11 -9.05 -31.35
CA GLY A 652 -1.54 -9.60 -30.13
C GLY A 652 -2.37 -10.77 -29.60
N ASP A 653 -1.72 -11.81 -29.11
CA ASP A 653 -2.35 -13.00 -28.53
C ASP A 653 -2.37 -12.90 -26.99
N TYR A 654 -3.28 -12.04 -26.47
CA TYR A 654 -3.37 -11.77 -25.02
C TYR A 654 -4.34 -12.71 -24.30
N PRO A 655 -4.06 -13.08 -23.02
CA PRO A 655 -5.08 -13.74 -22.22
C PRO A 655 -6.27 -12.79 -22.01
N GLU A 656 -7.47 -13.32 -21.82
CA GLU A 656 -8.60 -12.49 -21.39
C GLU A 656 -8.26 -11.80 -20.07
N MET A 657 -8.34 -10.46 -20.03
CA MET A 657 -8.07 -9.68 -18.83
C MET A 657 -9.37 -9.36 -18.10
N LEU A 658 -9.38 -9.49 -16.76
CA LEU A 658 -10.41 -8.93 -15.90
C LEU A 658 -9.89 -7.61 -15.30
N LEU A 659 -10.51 -6.51 -15.74
CA LEU A 659 -10.19 -5.15 -15.34
C LEU A 659 -11.25 -4.66 -14.35
N MET A 660 -10.86 -4.32 -13.13
CA MET A 660 -11.81 -3.86 -12.10
C MET A 660 -11.36 -2.52 -11.52
N THR A 661 -12.33 -1.64 -11.28
CA THR A 661 -12.08 -0.31 -10.69
C THR A 661 -13.31 0.18 -9.90
N SER A 662 -13.27 1.41 -9.40
CA SER A 662 -14.39 2.07 -8.73
C SER A 662 -14.58 3.49 -9.26
N THR A 663 -15.85 3.91 -9.43
CA THR A 663 -16.18 5.29 -9.80
C THR A 663 -15.68 6.31 -8.76
N ARG A 664 -15.66 5.91 -7.48
CA ARG A 664 -15.21 6.74 -6.35
C ARG A 664 -13.71 6.66 -6.07
N ASP A 665 -12.92 6.00 -6.92
CA ASP A 665 -11.46 6.02 -6.81
C ASP A 665 -10.93 7.41 -7.18
N ASP A 666 -10.69 8.23 -6.16
CA ASP A 666 -10.12 9.57 -6.27
C ASP A 666 -8.59 9.59 -6.15
N ARG A 667 -7.95 8.41 -6.04
CA ARG A 667 -6.51 8.20 -6.02
C ARG A 667 -5.99 7.81 -7.40
N VAL A 668 -6.41 6.65 -7.91
CA VAL A 668 -6.09 6.17 -9.26
C VAL A 668 -7.31 6.33 -10.16
N HIS A 669 -7.17 7.14 -11.17
CA HIS A 669 -8.28 7.52 -12.04
C HIS A 669 -8.90 6.29 -12.73
N PRO A 670 -10.23 6.06 -12.64
CA PRO A 670 -10.90 4.91 -13.26
C PRO A 670 -10.74 4.84 -14.80
N GLY A 671 -10.47 5.97 -15.42
CA GLY A 671 -10.16 6.08 -16.85
C GLY A 671 -9.04 5.15 -17.33
N HIS A 672 -8.10 4.76 -16.47
CA HIS A 672 -7.07 3.80 -16.84
C HIS A 672 -7.67 2.42 -17.18
N ALA A 673 -8.51 1.88 -16.31
CA ALA A 673 -9.19 0.60 -16.54
C ALA A 673 -10.22 0.71 -17.68
N ARG A 674 -11.01 1.78 -17.69
CA ARG A 674 -12.04 2.05 -18.73
C ARG A 674 -11.42 2.08 -20.13
N LYS A 675 -10.36 2.87 -20.34
CA LYS A 675 -9.69 3.02 -21.65
C LYS A 675 -9.04 1.71 -22.11
N MET A 676 -8.37 1.00 -21.18
CA MET A 676 -7.74 -0.28 -21.48
C MET A 676 -8.78 -1.30 -21.97
N ALA A 677 -9.89 -1.45 -21.24
CA ALA A 677 -10.97 -2.36 -21.62
C ALA A 677 -11.58 -1.99 -22.99
N ALA A 678 -11.89 -0.70 -23.19
CA ALA A 678 -12.45 -0.22 -24.44
C ALA A 678 -11.52 -0.49 -25.63
N ARG A 679 -10.21 -0.28 -25.48
CA ARG A 679 -9.23 -0.51 -26.54
C ARG A 679 -9.07 -1.99 -26.85
N LEU A 680 -8.96 -2.86 -25.84
CA LEU A 680 -8.91 -4.32 -26.02
C LEU A 680 -10.14 -4.81 -26.79
N MET A 681 -11.35 -4.44 -26.34
CA MET A 681 -12.61 -4.84 -26.98
C MET A 681 -12.72 -4.34 -28.41
N ALA A 682 -12.32 -3.08 -28.69
CA ALA A 682 -12.37 -2.51 -30.03
C ALA A 682 -11.39 -3.17 -31.02
N GLN A 683 -10.30 -3.74 -30.52
CA GLN A 683 -9.33 -4.50 -31.33
C GLN A 683 -9.69 -6.01 -31.42
N GLY A 684 -10.81 -6.44 -30.78
CA GLY A 684 -11.26 -7.81 -30.81
C GLY A 684 -10.58 -8.73 -29.79
N HIS A 685 -9.82 -8.18 -28.83
CA HIS A 685 -9.22 -8.95 -27.76
C HIS A 685 -10.24 -9.27 -26.65
N PRO A 686 -10.15 -10.44 -26.02
CA PRO A 686 -11.05 -10.78 -24.92
C PRO A 686 -10.72 -9.95 -23.68
N ALA A 687 -11.72 -9.25 -23.14
CA ALA A 687 -11.61 -8.47 -21.92
C ALA A 687 -12.94 -8.43 -21.17
N LEU A 688 -12.86 -8.45 -19.84
CA LEU A 688 -13.95 -8.24 -18.91
C LEU A 688 -13.68 -6.95 -18.15
N PHE A 689 -14.72 -6.15 -17.95
CA PHE A 689 -14.64 -4.91 -17.21
C PHE A 689 -15.74 -4.84 -16.16
N TYR A 690 -15.37 -4.47 -14.94
CA TYR A 690 -16.31 -4.23 -13.85
C TYR A 690 -15.91 -2.99 -13.05
N GLU A 691 -16.86 -2.08 -12.85
CA GLU A 691 -16.67 -0.86 -12.07
C GLU A 691 -17.67 -0.81 -10.94
N ALA A 692 -17.16 -0.82 -9.69
CA ALA A 692 -17.96 -0.62 -8.50
C ALA A 692 -18.37 0.85 -8.39
N ARG A 693 -19.62 1.13 -7.99
CA ARG A 693 -20.10 2.51 -7.81
C ARG A 693 -19.53 3.19 -6.57
N GLU A 694 -19.10 2.41 -5.59
CA GLU A 694 -18.58 2.85 -4.29
C GLU A 694 -17.30 2.09 -3.94
N GLY A 695 -16.61 2.54 -2.88
CA GLY A 695 -15.48 1.81 -2.31
C GLY A 695 -14.13 2.43 -2.60
N GLY A 696 -14.07 3.57 -3.27
CA GLY A 696 -12.83 4.28 -3.53
C GLY A 696 -11.75 3.37 -4.09
N HIS A 697 -10.51 3.57 -3.69
CA HIS A 697 -9.37 2.74 -4.10
C HIS A 697 -9.42 1.28 -3.58
N GLY A 698 -10.29 0.98 -2.62
CA GLY A 698 -10.52 -0.38 -2.10
C GLY A 698 -11.61 -1.17 -2.85
N MET A 699 -12.33 -0.57 -3.80
CA MET A 699 -13.43 -1.13 -4.61
C MET A 699 -14.63 -1.63 -3.81
N ALA A 700 -14.64 -1.54 -2.51
CA ALA A 700 -15.76 -1.95 -1.66
C ALA A 700 -15.69 -1.22 -0.32
N VAL A 701 -16.85 -0.88 0.23
CA VAL A 701 -16.99 -0.20 1.52
C VAL A 701 -17.46 -1.13 2.64
N ASN A 702 -17.98 -2.32 2.28
CA ASN A 702 -18.50 -3.31 3.22
C ASN A 702 -18.20 -4.74 2.80
N ASP A 703 -18.51 -5.70 3.68
CA ASP A 703 -18.23 -7.12 3.48
C ASP A 703 -18.98 -7.71 2.31
N GLU A 704 -20.22 -7.30 2.06
CA GLU A 704 -21.03 -7.76 0.92
C GLU A 704 -20.37 -7.39 -0.41
N GLY A 705 -19.93 -6.13 -0.55
CA GLY A 705 -19.22 -5.67 -1.75
C GLY A 705 -17.89 -6.39 -1.93
N ARG A 706 -17.12 -6.57 -0.83
CA ARG A 706 -15.87 -7.34 -0.85
C ARG A 706 -16.11 -8.79 -1.30
N ALA A 707 -17.12 -9.46 -0.73
CA ALA A 707 -17.45 -10.84 -1.07
C ALA A 707 -17.90 -10.99 -2.53
N PHE A 708 -18.71 -10.06 -3.02
CA PHE A 708 -19.14 -10.03 -4.41
C PHE A 708 -17.95 -9.88 -5.37
N ASN A 709 -17.09 -8.90 -5.15
CA ASN A 709 -15.90 -8.66 -5.97
C ASN A 709 -14.95 -9.87 -5.96
N SER A 710 -14.71 -10.46 -4.78
CA SER A 710 -13.85 -11.63 -4.64
C SER A 710 -14.42 -12.87 -5.33
N ALA A 711 -15.76 -13.05 -5.30
CA ALA A 711 -16.43 -14.13 -6.02
C ALA A 711 -16.30 -14.00 -7.54
N LEU A 712 -16.46 -12.77 -8.10
CA LEU A 712 -16.24 -12.51 -9.53
C LEU A 712 -14.81 -12.88 -9.94
N GLN A 713 -13.82 -12.42 -9.18
CA GLN A 713 -12.39 -12.69 -9.44
C GLN A 713 -12.11 -14.20 -9.40
N THR A 714 -12.64 -14.90 -8.39
CA THR A 714 -12.39 -16.34 -8.21
C THR A 714 -13.07 -17.17 -9.30
N VAL A 715 -14.31 -16.87 -9.67
CA VAL A 715 -14.99 -17.53 -10.80
C VAL A 715 -14.19 -17.37 -12.09
N TYR A 716 -13.72 -16.15 -12.38
CA TYR A 716 -12.87 -15.90 -13.54
C TYR A 716 -11.61 -16.79 -13.51
N LEU A 717 -10.89 -16.85 -12.38
CA LEU A 717 -9.69 -17.69 -12.24
C LEU A 717 -9.99 -19.18 -12.40
N LEU A 718 -11.10 -19.68 -11.83
CA LEU A 718 -11.52 -21.08 -11.98
C LEU A 718 -11.80 -21.42 -13.45
N GLN A 719 -12.53 -20.57 -14.16
CA GLN A 719 -12.81 -20.77 -15.58
C GLN A 719 -11.54 -20.76 -16.43
N LYS A 720 -10.57 -19.87 -16.14
CA LYS A 720 -9.35 -19.73 -16.94
C LYS A 720 -8.28 -20.77 -16.63
N LEU A 721 -8.16 -21.17 -15.38
CA LEU A 721 -7.01 -21.97 -14.94
C LEU A 721 -7.37 -23.40 -14.52
N MET A 722 -8.65 -23.68 -14.14
CA MET A 722 -9.04 -25.01 -13.64
C MET A 722 -9.96 -25.78 -14.61
N ASP A 723 -10.94 -25.13 -15.22
CA ASP A 723 -11.99 -25.83 -15.99
C ASP A 723 -11.53 -26.28 -17.38
N GLY A 724 -10.25 -26.14 -17.74
CA GLY A 724 -9.74 -26.51 -19.08
C GLY A 724 -10.17 -25.54 -20.17
N PHE A 725 -10.70 -24.37 -19.79
CA PHE A 725 -11.03 -23.29 -20.72
C PHE A 725 -9.75 -22.81 -21.43
N ASP A 726 -9.79 -22.65 -22.74
CA ASP A 726 -8.70 -21.97 -23.45
C ASP A 726 -8.72 -20.50 -23.05
N PRO A 727 -7.67 -19.98 -22.34
CA PRO A 727 -7.65 -18.61 -21.87
C PRO A 727 -7.73 -17.56 -22.99
N ARG A 728 -7.54 -17.97 -24.26
CA ARG A 728 -7.53 -17.14 -25.45
C ARG A 728 -8.83 -17.14 -26.22
N THR A 729 -9.76 -18.08 -25.92
CA THR A 729 -11.05 -18.12 -26.60
C THR A 729 -12.04 -17.19 -25.93
N PRO A 730 -12.65 -16.19 -26.65
CA PRO A 730 -13.76 -15.41 -26.12
C PRO A 730 -14.90 -16.34 -25.70
N ALA A 731 -15.59 -16.02 -24.61
CA ALA A 731 -16.82 -16.73 -24.28
C ALA A 731 -17.91 -16.38 -25.30
N ASN A 732 -18.53 -17.37 -25.84
CA ASN A 732 -19.71 -17.22 -26.69
C ASN A 732 -20.89 -16.64 -25.90
#